data_5dafb533a406826f3d897b60ad4ad4f5
#
_entry.id   5dafb533a406826f3d897b60ad4ad4f5
#
_cell.length_a   1.000
_cell.length_b   1.000
_cell.length_c   1.000
_cell.angle_alpha   90.00
_cell.angle_beta   90.00
_cell.angle_gamma   90.00
#
_symmetry.space_group_name_H-M   'P 1'
#
loop_
_entity.id
_entity.type
_entity.pdbx_description
1 polymer ?
#
loop_
_entity_poly.entity_id
_entity_poly.type
_entity_poly.pdbx_seq_one_letter_code
_entity_poly.pdbx_strand_id
1 'polypeptide(L)'
;MKKRDDVNKILIIGSGPIIIGQACEFDYSGTQACKALKKLGYEIVLVNSNPATIMTDPTTADVTYIEPLNADRITQIIEKERPDGLLPNLGGQTGLNLCAELYRKGVLDKYGVKVIGVQVDAIERGEDRIEFKNLMNSLGIEMARSEVAYSVDEALEIADRLGYPVVLRPAYTMGGAGGGLVYNVEELKTVCERGLQASLVGQVLVEESVLGWEELELEVVRDSTGKMITVCFIENIDPLGVHTGDSFCSAPMLTIPEDVQEELQRQAYRIVDAIEVIGGTNVQFARNTDDGRIIVIEINPRTSRSSALASKATGFPIALVSAMLAAGLDLCDIPCGKYGTLDKYIPDGDYVVIKFARWAFEKFKGSQDKLGTQMRAVGEVMSIGKTYKEAFQKAIRSLEIGRYGLGGAKNYAELPLKELLNMLHTPSSERQFIMYEAIRKGADIDELYDITKIKPYFLKEMKELVEEEEELKKYNGSVPPTDVLEKAKKDGFADKYLSQLLGVPEEDIRHARIEAGIVEAWEGVHVSGTQDSAYYYSSYNMKDESVASDKRKIMILGGGPNRIGQGIEFDYCCVHAAMALKKLGFETIIVNCNPETVSTDYDTSDKLYFEPLTLEDVLSIHEKEKPLGVIAQFGGQTPLNLAADLKKNGVNILGTTPETIDMAEDRDLFRAMMDKLGIPMPESGMAVTVDDALAIAKKIGYPLMVRPSYVLGGRGMEVVHDDEHMRVYMAAAVGVTPDRPILIDRFLNNALECEADAISDGENVFVPAVMEHIELAGIHSGDSACVLPSKNISDKNVEIIKDYTRRIAKEMNVKGLMNMQYAIENDTVYVLEANPRASRTVPLVSKVCNIGMVPLATQIITMPITGNPSPVPELKEKKFNHCGVKEAVLPFNMFQEVDPLLGPEMRSTGEVLGMASDFGEAFFKAEEATQTALPLEGTVLISVNDRDKSELIEVAEGFHECGFNIIATGGTCDMINGAGIPATKIFKLQQGRPNV
;
A
#
# COMPACT_ATOMS: atom_id res chain seq x y z
N MET A 1 5.61 -20.67 -30.56
CA MET A 1 4.34 -20.07 -30.13
C MET A 1 3.90 -19.06 -31.17
N LYS A 2 2.61 -19.01 -31.52
CA LYS A 2 2.02 -17.94 -32.33
C LYS A 2 2.25 -16.62 -31.57
N LYS A 3 2.77 -15.60 -32.23
CA LYS A 3 2.95 -14.26 -31.69
C LYS A 3 2.75 -13.25 -32.80
N ARG A 4 2.53 -11.98 -32.44
CA ARG A 4 2.45 -10.91 -33.42
C ARG A 4 3.81 -10.67 -34.07
N ASP A 5 3.87 -10.73 -35.40
CA ASP A 5 5.07 -10.48 -36.17
C ASP A 5 5.21 -9.01 -36.59
N ASP A 6 4.16 -8.20 -36.37
CA ASP A 6 4.08 -6.79 -36.71
C ASP A 6 4.51 -5.83 -35.57
N VAL A 7 4.99 -6.40 -34.45
CA VAL A 7 5.50 -5.69 -33.27
C VAL A 7 6.77 -6.38 -32.80
N ASN A 8 7.82 -5.65 -32.48
CA ASN A 8 9.09 -6.15 -31.95
C ASN A 8 9.47 -5.45 -30.64
N LYS A 9 9.21 -4.13 -30.54
CA LYS A 9 9.49 -3.33 -29.35
C LYS A 9 8.19 -2.79 -28.77
N ILE A 10 7.97 -3.01 -27.48
CA ILE A 10 6.72 -2.66 -26.79
C ILE A 10 7.02 -1.66 -25.68
N LEU A 11 6.28 -0.55 -25.66
CA LEU A 11 6.23 0.38 -24.54
C LEU A 11 5.16 -0.05 -23.54
N ILE A 12 5.54 -0.15 -22.27
CA ILE A 12 4.65 -0.37 -21.15
C ILE A 12 4.63 0.89 -20.29
N ILE A 13 3.43 1.41 -20.01
CA ILE A 13 3.22 2.55 -19.12
C ILE A 13 2.83 1.98 -17.74
N GLY A 14 3.56 2.38 -16.70
CA GLY A 14 3.24 2.04 -15.33
C GLY A 14 2.09 2.87 -14.76
N SER A 15 1.86 2.72 -13.47
CA SER A 15 0.75 3.36 -12.75
C SER A 15 1.12 4.68 -12.05
N GLY A 16 2.40 4.99 -11.97
CA GLY A 16 2.88 6.14 -11.19
C GLY A 16 3.09 5.78 -9.71
N PRO A 17 2.94 6.76 -8.82
CA PRO A 17 3.08 6.55 -7.39
C PRO A 17 1.94 5.72 -6.80
N ILE A 18 2.17 5.16 -5.61
CA ILE A 18 1.12 4.54 -4.82
C ILE A 18 0.22 5.63 -4.22
N ILE A 19 -1.05 5.57 -4.56
CA ILE A 19 -2.11 6.41 -4.03
C ILE A 19 -3.26 5.55 -3.51
N ILE A 20 -4.12 6.11 -2.67
CA ILE A 20 -5.35 5.42 -2.28
C ILE A 20 -6.19 5.16 -3.53
N GLY A 21 -6.50 3.90 -3.80
CA GLY A 21 -7.24 3.47 -4.99
C GLY A 21 -6.36 2.92 -6.12
N GLN A 22 -5.05 3.17 -6.12
CA GLN A 22 -4.10 2.63 -7.10
C GLN A 22 -2.76 2.33 -6.41
N ALA A 23 -2.65 1.13 -5.84
CA ALA A 23 -1.55 0.70 -4.99
C ALA A 23 -0.52 -0.19 -5.72
N CYS A 24 0.08 -1.15 -5.03
CA CYS A 24 1.20 -1.93 -5.56
C CYS A 24 0.78 -3.08 -6.50
N GLU A 25 -0.51 -3.34 -6.69
CA GLU A 25 -1.01 -4.33 -7.64
C GLU A 25 -0.55 -4.09 -9.08
N PHE A 26 -0.21 -2.85 -9.41
CA PHE A 26 0.29 -2.51 -10.74
C PHE A 26 1.80 -2.72 -10.88
N ASP A 27 2.57 -2.74 -9.80
CA ASP A 27 3.95 -3.23 -9.85
C ASP A 27 3.97 -4.73 -10.18
N TYR A 28 3.09 -5.50 -9.52
CA TYR A 28 2.88 -6.90 -9.86
C TYR A 28 2.52 -7.07 -11.34
N SER A 29 1.48 -6.38 -11.83
CA SER A 29 1.01 -6.58 -13.21
C SER A 29 2.03 -6.12 -14.25
N GLY A 30 2.71 -5.00 -14.03
CA GLY A 30 3.77 -4.50 -14.92
C GLY A 30 4.99 -5.43 -14.96
N THR A 31 5.40 -5.96 -13.81
CA THR A 31 6.51 -6.92 -13.71
C THR A 31 6.17 -8.22 -14.44
N GLN A 32 4.96 -8.75 -14.27
CA GLN A 32 4.51 -9.97 -14.94
C GLN A 32 4.39 -9.75 -16.46
N ALA A 33 3.94 -8.59 -16.91
CA ALA A 33 3.92 -8.25 -18.33
C ALA A 33 5.32 -8.25 -18.94
N CYS A 34 6.28 -7.60 -18.30
CA CYS A 34 7.67 -7.60 -18.75
C CYS A 34 8.23 -9.01 -18.87
N LYS A 35 8.02 -9.86 -17.86
CA LYS A 35 8.46 -11.27 -17.87
C LYS A 35 7.83 -12.06 -19.03
N ALA A 36 6.51 -11.93 -19.23
CA ALA A 36 5.78 -12.62 -20.28
C ALA A 36 6.26 -12.23 -21.68
N LEU A 37 6.37 -10.93 -21.93
CA LEU A 37 6.75 -10.40 -23.25
C LEU A 37 8.21 -10.66 -23.57
N LYS A 38 9.13 -10.55 -22.59
CA LYS A 38 10.54 -10.95 -22.78
C LYS A 38 10.69 -12.43 -23.12
N LYS A 39 9.91 -13.31 -22.46
CA LYS A 39 9.89 -14.75 -22.76
C LYS A 39 9.41 -15.03 -24.19
N LEU A 40 8.56 -14.18 -24.74
CA LEU A 40 8.10 -14.25 -26.12
C LEU A 40 9.09 -13.62 -27.12
N GLY A 41 10.16 -12.98 -26.64
CA GLY A 41 11.23 -12.40 -27.44
C GLY A 41 10.93 -10.98 -27.95
N TYR A 42 10.15 -10.20 -27.21
CA TYR A 42 9.98 -8.76 -27.45
C TYR A 42 11.01 -7.95 -26.68
N GLU A 43 11.43 -6.81 -27.25
CA GLU A 43 12.17 -5.76 -26.55
C GLU A 43 11.18 -4.87 -25.79
N ILE A 44 11.47 -4.60 -24.52
CA ILE A 44 10.56 -3.89 -23.62
C ILE A 44 11.16 -2.56 -23.21
N VAL A 45 10.41 -1.49 -23.47
CA VAL A 45 10.61 -0.16 -22.88
C VAL A 45 9.56 0.04 -21.81
N LEU A 46 9.98 0.39 -20.62
CA LEU A 46 9.06 0.63 -19.50
C LEU A 46 9.25 2.05 -18.97
N VAL A 47 8.15 2.73 -18.70
CA VAL A 47 8.15 4.04 -18.05
C VAL A 47 7.27 4.01 -16.79
N ASN A 48 7.83 4.44 -15.66
CA ASN A 48 7.10 4.66 -14.41
C ASN A 48 7.84 5.68 -13.55
N SER A 49 7.13 6.44 -12.73
CA SER A 49 7.72 7.48 -11.87
C SER A 49 8.08 6.99 -10.46
N ASN A 50 7.64 5.80 -10.09
CA ASN A 50 7.84 5.25 -8.74
C ASN A 50 9.19 4.51 -8.63
N PRO A 51 10.13 4.98 -7.79
CA PRO A 51 11.44 4.33 -7.64
C PRO A 51 11.40 3.05 -6.81
N ALA A 52 10.34 2.83 -6.02
CA ALA A 52 10.25 1.70 -5.10
C ALA A 52 9.74 0.42 -5.78
N THR A 53 9.32 0.47 -7.04
CA THR A 53 8.76 -0.67 -7.77
C THR A 53 9.81 -1.63 -8.33
N ILE A 54 9.46 -2.91 -8.42
CA ILE A 54 10.26 -3.94 -9.11
C ILE A 54 10.24 -3.71 -10.63
N MET A 55 9.11 -3.24 -11.18
CA MET A 55 9.01 -2.97 -12.61
C MET A 55 10.06 -1.96 -13.08
N THR A 56 10.42 -0.98 -12.26
CA THR A 56 11.45 0.03 -12.57
C THR A 56 12.88 -0.42 -12.27
N ASP A 57 13.09 -1.67 -11.85
CA ASP A 57 14.43 -2.23 -11.73
C ASP A 57 15.07 -2.41 -13.11
N PRO A 58 16.38 -2.08 -13.26
CA PRO A 58 17.07 -2.21 -14.54
C PRO A 58 17.08 -3.63 -15.13
N THR A 59 16.80 -4.65 -14.33
CA THR A 59 16.76 -6.05 -14.79
C THR A 59 15.39 -6.48 -15.32
N THR A 60 14.34 -5.71 -15.07
CA THR A 60 12.97 -6.05 -15.43
C THR A 60 12.66 -5.81 -16.90
N ALA A 61 12.91 -4.61 -17.40
CA ALA A 61 12.77 -4.25 -18.82
C ALA A 61 14.13 -4.17 -19.52
N ASP A 62 14.14 -4.05 -20.84
CA ASP A 62 15.39 -3.83 -21.60
C ASP A 62 15.82 -2.36 -21.50
N VAL A 63 14.85 -1.45 -21.48
CA VAL A 63 15.03 -0.02 -21.22
C VAL A 63 14.02 0.44 -20.19
N THR A 64 14.46 1.09 -19.14
CA THR A 64 13.61 1.60 -18.06
C THR A 64 13.75 3.11 -17.94
N TYR A 65 12.64 3.83 -17.97
CA TYR A 65 12.55 5.26 -17.72
C TYR A 65 11.86 5.51 -16.38
N ILE A 66 12.55 6.22 -15.47
CA ILE A 66 11.94 6.76 -14.26
C ILE A 66 11.64 8.24 -14.58
N GLU A 67 10.44 8.48 -15.07
CA GLU A 67 10.00 9.78 -15.56
C GLU A 67 8.53 10.04 -15.18
N PRO A 68 8.11 11.31 -15.11
CA PRO A 68 6.71 11.65 -14.89
C PRO A 68 5.79 11.03 -15.94
N LEU A 69 4.64 10.53 -15.50
CA LEU A 69 3.64 9.93 -16.37
C LEU A 69 2.69 11.01 -16.91
N ASN A 70 3.12 11.72 -17.95
CA ASN A 70 2.30 12.63 -18.73
C ASN A 70 2.55 12.48 -20.22
N ALA A 71 1.62 12.98 -21.04
CA ALA A 71 1.67 12.78 -22.48
C ALA A 71 2.93 13.36 -23.15
N ASP A 72 3.45 14.46 -22.62
CA ASP A 72 4.62 15.13 -23.21
C ASP A 72 5.90 14.33 -22.97
N ARG A 73 6.11 13.84 -21.72
CA ARG A 73 7.25 12.97 -21.39
C ARG A 73 7.20 11.65 -22.15
N ILE A 74 6.01 11.04 -22.22
CA ILE A 74 5.83 9.79 -22.97
C ILE A 74 6.05 10.01 -24.46
N THR A 75 5.63 11.14 -25.01
CA THR A 75 5.90 11.50 -26.42
C THR A 75 7.41 11.57 -26.69
N GLN A 76 8.18 12.17 -25.77
CA GLN A 76 9.65 12.23 -25.89
C GLN A 76 10.27 10.82 -25.85
N ILE A 77 9.76 9.94 -25.00
CA ILE A 77 10.21 8.54 -24.93
C ILE A 77 9.87 7.79 -26.22
N ILE A 78 8.65 7.94 -26.75
CA ILE A 78 8.22 7.34 -28.02
C ILE A 78 9.10 7.85 -29.18
N GLU A 79 9.39 9.15 -29.19
CA GLU A 79 10.25 9.74 -30.23
C GLU A 79 11.67 9.17 -30.20
N LYS A 80 12.23 8.92 -29.02
CA LYS A 80 13.57 8.38 -28.83
C LYS A 80 13.63 6.88 -29.08
N GLU A 81 12.74 6.11 -28.48
CA GLU A 81 12.78 4.64 -28.44
C GLU A 81 12.11 3.99 -29.65
N ARG A 82 11.17 4.69 -30.30
CA ARG A 82 10.41 4.19 -31.48
C ARG A 82 9.79 2.81 -31.24
N PRO A 83 8.96 2.61 -30.19
CA PRO A 83 8.29 1.36 -30.00
C PRO A 83 7.29 1.08 -31.13
N ASP A 84 7.09 -0.18 -31.48
CA ASP A 84 6.08 -0.62 -32.45
C ASP A 84 4.71 -0.76 -31.79
N GLY A 85 4.69 -1.09 -30.49
CA GLY A 85 3.47 -1.32 -29.71
C GLY A 85 3.43 -0.56 -28.40
N LEU A 86 2.22 -0.25 -27.93
CA LEU A 86 1.91 0.32 -26.63
C LEU A 86 0.94 -0.62 -25.91
N LEU A 87 1.31 -1.09 -24.73
CA LEU A 87 0.46 -1.91 -23.86
C LEU A 87 -0.02 -1.07 -22.65
N PRO A 88 -1.30 -0.59 -22.65
CA PRO A 88 -1.77 0.35 -21.63
C PRO A 88 -2.46 -0.29 -20.43
N ASN A 89 -3.06 -1.46 -20.58
CA ASN A 89 -4.03 -2.01 -19.62
C ASN A 89 -3.43 -2.67 -18.36
N LEU A 90 -2.11 -2.61 -18.18
CA LEU A 90 -1.41 -3.15 -17.01
C LEU A 90 -0.85 -2.05 -16.08
N GLY A 91 -1.02 -0.78 -16.46
CA GLY A 91 -0.63 0.41 -15.68
C GLY A 91 -1.81 1.10 -14.98
N GLY A 92 -2.88 0.37 -14.70
CA GLY A 92 -4.07 0.93 -14.04
C GLY A 92 -4.78 1.99 -14.87
N GLN A 93 -5.52 2.86 -14.19
CA GLN A 93 -6.24 3.95 -14.84
C GLN A 93 -5.29 4.96 -15.51
N THR A 94 -4.14 5.20 -14.90
CA THR A 94 -3.11 6.09 -15.46
C THR A 94 -2.68 5.64 -16.85
N GLY A 95 -2.38 4.35 -17.01
CA GLY A 95 -1.98 3.79 -18.33
C GLY A 95 -3.05 3.94 -19.39
N LEU A 96 -4.33 3.68 -19.05
CA LEU A 96 -5.45 3.82 -19.98
C LEU A 96 -5.67 5.29 -20.39
N ASN A 97 -5.70 6.21 -19.43
CA ASN A 97 -5.92 7.63 -19.68
C ASN A 97 -4.82 8.22 -20.58
N LEU A 98 -3.56 7.85 -20.32
CA LEU A 98 -2.43 8.32 -21.13
C LEU A 98 -2.47 7.72 -22.54
N CYS A 99 -2.85 6.47 -22.70
CA CYS A 99 -3.04 5.87 -24.02
C CYS A 99 -4.10 6.63 -24.84
N ALA A 100 -5.25 6.90 -24.24
CA ALA A 100 -6.33 7.66 -24.89
C ALA A 100 -5.91 9.11 -25.22
N GLU A 101 -5.15 9.76 -24.33
CA GLU A 101 -4.63 11.11 -24.57
C GLU A 101 -3.61 11.15 -25.71
N LEU A 102 -2.65 10.21 -25.73
CA LEU A 102 -1.65 10.09 -26.80
C LEU A 102 -2.30 9.82 -28.17
N TYR A 103 -3.35 8.99 -28.17
CA TYR A 103 -4.14 8.73 -29.36
C TYR A 103 -4.84 10.01 -29.87
N ARG A 104 -5.57 10.71 -28.99
CA ARG A 104 -6.27 11.97 -29.34
C ARG A 104 -5.33 13.08 -29.81
N LYS A 105 -4.11 13.15 -29.25
CA LYS A 105 -3.05 14.08 -29.68
C LYS A 105 -2.38 13.65 -31.01
N GLY A 106 -2.75 12.48 -31.58
CA GLY A 106 -2.17 11.96 -32.83
C GLY A 106 -0.72 11.49 -32.71
N VAL A 107 -0.21 11.33 -31.48
CA VAL A 107 1.18 10.90 -31.22
C VAL A 107 1.39 9.46 -31.70
N LEU A 108 0.45 8.57 -31.41
CA LEU A 108 0.56 7.17 -31.81
C LEU A 108 0.62 7.01 -33.34
N ASP A 109 -0.25 7.70 -34.05
CA ASP A 109 -0.26 7.71 -35.55
C ASP A 109 1.02 8.30 -36.10
N LYS A 110 1.48 9.44 -35.56
CA LYS A 110 2.70 10.14 -36.00
C LYS A 110 3.92 9.24 -35.97
N TYR A 111 4.04 8.38 -34.97
CA TYR A 111 5.20 7.50 -34.78
C TYR A 111 4.93 6.05 -35.18
N GLY A 112 3.72 5.70 -35.62
CA GLY A 112 3.32 4.36 -36.07
C GLY A 112 3.21 3.36 -34.95
N VAL A 113 2.87 3.81 -33.72
CA VAL A 113 2.74 2.96 -32.53
C VAL A 113 1.36 2.32 -32.51
N LYS A 114 1.30 1.01 -32.44
CA LYS A 114 0.04 0.24 -32.38
C LYS A 114 -0.34 0.02 -30.92
N VAL A 115 -1.58 0.31 -30.53
CA VAL A 115 -2.10 -0.12 -29.24
C VAL A 115 -2.30 -1.64 -29.28
N ILE A 116 -1.76 -2.36 -28.32
CA ILE A 116 -1.91 -3.80 -28.18
C ILE A 116 -2.68 -4.11 -26.89
N GLY A 117 -3.40 -5.22 -26.85
CA GLY A 117 -4.34 -5.51 -25.77
C GLY A 117 -5.63 -4.71 -25.95
N VAL A 118 -6.02 -3.95 -24.91
CA VAL A 118 -7.25 -3.15 -24.95
C VAL A 118 -7.09 -1.95 -25.88
N GLN A 119 -7.98 -1.84 -26.85
CA GLN A 119 -7.97 -0.76 -27.86
C GLN A 119 -8.60 0.52 -27.30
N VAL A 120 -8.29 1.69 -27.90
CA VAL A 120 -8.74 2.99 -27.39
C VAL A 120 -10.27 3.11 -27.39
N ASP A 121 -10.93 2.62 -28.45
CA ASP A 121 -12.39 2.62 -28.53
C ASP A 121 -13.06 1.70 -27.49
N ALA A 122 -12.40 0.60 -27.13
CA ALA A 122 -12.84 -0.26 -26.02
C ALA A 122 -12.68 0.46 -24.67
N ILE A 123 -11.59 1.23 -24.49
CA ILE A 123 -11.42 2.07 -23.29
C ILE A 123 -12.56 3.10 -23.21
N GLU A 124 -12.85 3.81 -24.28
CA GLU A 124 -13.89 4.83 -24.31
C GLU A 124 -15.28 4.22 -24.05
N ARG A 125 -15.62 3.09 -24.68
CA ARG A 125 -16.89 2.37 -24.44
C ARG A 125 -17.05 1.87 -22.99
N GLY A 126 -15.95 1.53 -22.33
CA GLY A 126 -15.98 1.06 -20.94
C GLY A 126 -16.01 2.18 -19.91
N GLU A 127 -15.29 3.27 -20.18
CA GLU A 127 -15.06 4.35 -19.21
C GLU A 127 -16.05 5.53 -19.36
N ASP A 128 -16.54 5.81 -20.60
CA ASP A 128 -17.58 6.84 -20.79
C ASP A 128 -18.93 6.31 -20.35
N ARG A 129 -19.49 6.93 -19.33
CA ARG A 129 -20.75 6.49 -18.72
C ARG A 129 -21.95 6.51 -19.66
N ILE A 130 -22.01 7.47 -20.57
CA ILE A 130 -23.11 7.60 -21.52
C ILE A 130 -22.99 6.52 -22.59
N GLU A 131 -21.79 6.34 -23.13
CA GLU A 131 -21.52 5.28 -24.10
C GLU A 131 -21.76 3.89 -23.49
N PHE A 132 -21.27 3.66 -22.26
CA PHE A 132 -21.50 2.42 -21.54
C PHE A 132 -23.00 2.17 -21.31
N LYS A 133 -23.75 3.18 -20.87
CA LYS A 133 -25.21 3.06 -20.68
C LYS A 133 -25.93 2.75 -21.99
N ASN A 134 -25.58 3.44 -23.08
CA ASN A 134 -26.15 3.16 -24.39
C ASN A 134 -25.87 1.72 -24.84
N LEU A 135 -24.64 1.26 -24.61
CA LEU A 135 -24.25 -0.11 -24.93
C LEU A 135 -25.05 -1.12 -24.10
N MET A 136 -25.16 -0.92 -22.78
CA MET A 136 -25.95 -1.81 -21.90
C MET A 136 -27.41 -1.87 -22.32
N ASN A 137 -28.02 -0.73 -22.65
CA ASN A 137 -29.38 -0.67 -23.18
C ASN A 137 -29.53 -1.47 -24.47
N SER A 138 -28.56 -1.39 -25.39
CA SER A 138 -28.58 -2.16 -26.65
C SER A 138 -28.47 -3.67 -26.42
N LEU A 139 -27.80 -4.08 -25.34
CA LEU A 139 -27.69 -5.47 -24.92
C LEU A 139 -28.88 -5.93 -24.07
N GLY A 140 -29.79 -5.04 -23.68
CA GLY A 140 -30.85 -5.35 -22.72
C GLY A 140 -30.32 -5.78 -21.36
N ILE A 141 -29.19 -5.24 -20.92
CA ILE A 141 -28.61 -5.41 -19.60
C ILE A 141 -28.99 -4.20 -18.76
N GLU A 142 -29.48 -4.43 -17.56
CA GLU A 142 -29.92 -3.36 -16.69
C GLU A 142 -28.76 -2.63 -16.02
N MET A 143 -28.92 -1.31 -15.93
CA MET A 143 -28.13 -0.42 -15.09
C MET A 143 -29.02 0.29 -14.08
N ALA A 144 -28.43 0.98 -13.12
CA ALA A 144 -29.18 1.86 -12.25
C ALA A 144 -29.98 2.87 -13.09
N ARG A 145 -31.26 3.05 -12.75
CA ARG A 145 -32.12 4.02 -13.44
C ARG A 145 -31.58 5.42 -13.22
N SER A 146 -31.39 6.16 -14.27
CA SER A 146 -30.76 7.47 -14.19
C SER A 146 -31.19 8.37 -15.33
N GLU A 147 -31.24 9.68 -15.07
CA GLU A 147 -31.54 10.72 -16.04
C GLU A 147 -30.61 11.91 -15.83
N VAL A 148 -30.34 12.65 -16.90
CA VAL A 148 -29.49 13.84 -16.87
C VAL A 148 -30.32 15.06 -16.53
N ALA A 149 -29.83 15.88 -15.61
CA ALA A 149 -30.41 17.18 -15.25
C ALA A 149 -29.42 18.30 -15.58
N TYR A 150 -29.92 19.38 -16.11
CA TYR A 150 -29.19 20.61 -16.42
C TYR A 150 -29.57 21.76 -15.46
N SER A 151 -30.52 21.51 -14.57
CA SER A 151 -30.95 22.45 -13.54
C SER A 151 -31.32 21.71 -12.26
N VAL A 152 -31.41 22.46 -11.16
CA VAL A 152 -31.88 21.92 -9.88
C VAL A 152 -33.34 21.46 -9.98
N ASP A 153 -34.17 22.20 -10.69
CA ASP A 153 -35.60 21.87 -10.85
C ASP A 153 -35.79 20.54 -11.61
N GLU A 154 -35.04 20.35 -12.72
CA GLU A 154 -35.03 19.05 -13.42
C GLU A 154 -34.56 17.91 -12.53
N ALA A 155 -33.51 18.15 -11.73
CA ALA A 155 -32.98 17.13 -10.80
C ALA A 155 -34.03 16.76 -9.73
N LEU A 156 -34.78 17.71 -9.23
CA LEU A 156 -35.90 17.47 -8.28
C LEU A 156 -37.00 16.62 -8.91
N GLU A 157 -37.40 16.92 -10.15
CA GLU A 157 -38.43 16.14 -10.85
C GLU A 157 -37.98 14.70 -11.10
N ILE A 158 -36.68 14.50 -11.47
CA ILE A 158 -36.10 13.17 -11.68
C ILE A 158 -36.06 12.41 -10.35
N ALA A 159 -35.59 13.04 -9.28
CA ALA A 159 -35.50 12.41 -7.96
C ALA A 159 -36.87 12.01 -7.40
N ASP A 160 -37.92 12.82 -7.67
CA ASP A 160 -39.29 12.49 -7.29
C ASP A 160 -39.81 11.22 -8.02
N ARG A 161 -39.43 11.07 -9.29
CA ARG A 161 -39.73 9.83 -10.06
C ARG A 161 -38.96 8.61 -9.62
N LEU A 162 -37.65 8.77 -9.30
CA LEU A 162 -36.79 7.68 -8.89
C LEU A 162 -37.04 7.22 -7.44
N GLY A 163 -37.43 8.15 -6.57
CA GLY A 163 -37.51 7.96 -5.13
C GLY A 163 -36.17 8.17 -4.41
N TYR A 164 -36.25 8.82 -3.22
CA TYR A 164 -35.04 8.99 -2.40
C TYR A 164 -34.68 7.71 -1.65
N PRO A 165 -33.38 7.47 -1.38
CA PRO A 165 -32.23 8.32 -1.73
C PRO A 165 -31.85 8.23 -3.21
N VAL A 166 -31.24 9.29 -3.75
CA VAL A 166 -30.66 9.31 -5.10
C VAL A 166 -29.18 9.69 -5.05
N VAL A 167 -28.43 9.29 -6.08
CA VAL A 167 -27.02 9.65 -6.25
C VAL A 167 -26.91 10.73 -7.32
N LEU A 168 -26.22 11.82 -7.00
CA LEU A 168 -25.88 12.87 -7.95
C LEU A 168 -24.44 12.71 -8.42
N ARG A 169 -24.24 12.73 -9.74
CA ARG A 169 -22.93 12.61 -10.36
C ARG A 169 -22.73 13.69 -11.40
N PRO A 170 -21.89 14.70 -11.12
CA PRO A 170 -21.53 15.69 -12.13
C PRO A 170 -20.79 15.05 -13.29
N ALA A 171 -21.08 15.51 -14.51
CA ALA A 171 -20.40 15.01 -15.69
C ALA A 171 -18.97 15.58 -15.80
N TYR A 172 -18.04 14.77 -16.26
CA TYR A 172 -16.64 15.12 -16.51
C TYR A 172 -15.90 15.67 -15.28
N THR A 173 -16.18 15.13 -14.09
CA THR A 173 -15.42 15.45 -12.87
C THR A 173 -14.52 14.30 -12.46
N MET A 174 -13.31 14.60 -12.01
CA MET A 174 -12.40 13.58 -11.47
C MET A 174 -12.79 13.18 -10.04
N GLY A 175 -12.75 11.89 -9.77
CA GLY A 175 -12.92 11.36 -8.42
C GLY A 175 -14.28 11.61 -7.76
N GLY A 176 -15.33 11.88 -8.55
CA GLY A 176 -16.67 12.11 -8.02
C GLY A 176 -16.86 13.48 -7.36
N ALA A 177 -15.98 14.44 -7.63
CA ALA A 177 -16.04 15.78 -7.06
C ALA A 177 -17.38 16.46 -7.37
N GLY A 178 -18.00 17.08 -6.35
CA GLY A 178 -19.27 17.78 -6.48
C GLY A 178 -20.53 16.90 -6.46
N GLY A 179 -20.38 15.56 -6.53
CA GLY A 179 -21.48 14.61 -6.42
C GLY A 179 -21.72 14.11 -5.00
N GLY A 180 -22.68 13.20 -4.84
CA GLY A 180 -22.94 12.54 -3.57
C GLY A 180 -24.31 11.86 -3.50
N LEU A 181 -24.48 11.07 -2.45
CA LEU A 181 -25.75 10.48 -2.08
C LEU A 181 -26.60 11.53 -1.35
N VAL A 182 -27.87 11.67 -1.72
CA VAL A 182 -28.80 12.63 -1.13
C VAL A 182 -30.09 11.94 -0.70
N TYR A 183 -30.57 12.28 0.48
CA TYR A 183 -31.72 11.62 1.12
C TYR A 183 -33.03 12.43 1.08
N ASN A 184 -32.91 13.69 0.72
CA ASN A 184 -34.05 14.61 0.74
C ASN A 184 -33.85 15.79 -0.24
N VAL A 185 -34.91 16.56 -0.39
CA VAL A 185 -34.99 17.72 -1.31
C VAL A 185 -33.95 18.81 -0.97
N GLU A 186 -33.72 19.07 0.31
CA GLU A 186 -32.78 20.12 0.76
C GLU A 186 -31.34 19.75 0.44
N GLU A 187 -30.95 18.51 0.71
CA GLU A 187 -29.63 17.97 0.34
C GLU A 187 -29.46 17.98 -1.17
N LEU A 188 -30.51 17.56 -1.92
CA LEU A 188 -30.42 17.50 -3.38
C LEU A 188 -30.13 18.88 -3.95
N LYS A 189 -30.82 19.93 -3.53
CA LYS A 189 -30.58 21.30 -4.01
C LYS A 189 -29.12 21.70 -3.81
N THR A 190 -28.61 21.52 -2.60
CA THR A 190 -27.24 21.91 -2.25
C THR A 190 -26.20 21.13 -3.06
N VAL A 191 -26.35 19.81 -3.17
CA VAL A 191 -25.40 18.96 -3.88
C VAL A 191 -25.51 19.15 -5.40
N CYS A 192 -26.73 19.34 -5.92
CA CYS A 192 -26.95 19.57 -7.35
C CYS A 192 -26.37 20.91 -7.81
N GLU A 193 -26.57 21.99 -7.07
CA GLU A 193 -25.96 23.30 -7.36
C GLU A 193 -24.44 23.20 -7.44
N ARG A 194 -23.83 22.58 -6.45
CA ARG A 194 -22.37 22.31 -6.42
C ARG A 194 -21.93 21.44 -7.58
N GLY A 195 -22.73 20.41 -7.90
CA GLY A 195 -22.45 19.49 -9.00
C GLY A 195 -22.52 20.16 -10.37
N LEU A 196 -23.53 21.00 -10.62
CA LEU A 196 -23.67 21.77 -11.85
C LEU A 196 -22.51 22.76 -12.03
N GLN A 197 -22.05 23.38 -10.95
CA GLN A 197 -20.88 24.28 -10.98
C GLN A 197 -19.57 23.53 -11.20
N ALA A 198 -19.44 22.34 -10.68
CA ALA A 198 -18.23 21.49 -10.84
C ALA A 198 -18.17 20.85 -12.24
N SER A 199 -19.30 20.66 -12.89
CA SER A 199 -19.38 20.04 -14.21
C SER A 199 -18.92 20.99 -15.31
N LEU A 200 -17.96 20.57 -16.14
CA LEU A 200 -17.45 21.34 -17.28
C LEU A 200 -18.54 21.63 -18.34
N VAL A 201 -19.61 20.85 -18.36
CA VAL A 201 -20.72 20.97 -19.32
C VAL A 201 -22.05 21.34 -18.64
N GLY A 202 -22.02 21.66 -17.35
CA GLY A 202 -23.19 22.11 -16.61
C GLY A 202 -24.31 21.06 -16.51
N GLN A 203 -23.96 19.78 -16.36
CA GLN A 203 -24.92 18.69 -16.25
C GLN A 203 -24.60 17.76 -15.07
N VAL A 204 -25.65 17.22 -14.46
CA VAL A 204 -25.59 16.26 -13.36
C VAL A 204 -26.45 15.05 -13.71
N LEU A 205 -25.91 13.85 -13.55
CA LEU A 205 -26.69 12.61 -13.61
C LEU A 205 -27.38 12.40 -12.26
N VAL A 206 -28.68 12.21 -12.27
CA VAL A 206 -29.49 11.81 -11.11
C VAL A 206 -29.80 10.33 -11.26
N GLU A 207 -29.35 9.52 -10.31
CA GLU A 207 -29.37 8.06 -10.39
C GLU A 207 -30.05 7.46 -9.17
N GLU A 208 -30.83 6.38 -9.36
CA GLU A 208 -31.40 5.62 -8.24
C GLU A 208 -30.28 5.09 -7.34
N SER A 209 -30.53 5.14 -6.03
CA SER A 209 -29.61 4.56 -5.07
C SER A 209 -29.80 3.05 -5.00
N VAL A 210 -28.69 2.34 -5.10
CA VAL A 210 -28.60 0.89 -4.87
C VAL A 210 -27.91 0.57 -3.54
N LEU A 211 -27.96 1.55 -2.62
CA LEU A 211 -27.40 1.40 -1.28
C LEU A 211 -28.01 0.18 -0.57
N GLY A 212 -27.15 -0.64 0.01
CA GLY A 212 -27.55 -1.85 0.74
C GLY A 212 -27.77 -3.08 -0.15
N TRP A 213 -27.66 -2.96 -1.48
CA TRP A 213 -27.69 -4.13 -2.36
C TRP A 213 -26.40 -4.94 -2.23
N GLU A 214 -26.45 -6.22 -2.61
CA GLU A 214 -25.25 -7.06 -2.73
C GLU A 214 -24.33 -6.52 -3.82
N GLU A 215 -23.03 -6.51 -3.55
CA GLU A 215 -22.00 -6.19 -4.55
C GLU A 215 -21.23 -7.45 -4.94
N LEU A 216 -21.19 -7.73 -6.24
CA LEU A 216 -20.66 -8.96 -6.81
C LEU A 216 -19.71 -8.63 -7.96
N GLU A 217 -18.58 -9.34 -8.04
CA GLU A 217 -17.59 -9.07 -9.07
C GLU A 217 -17.20 -10.36 -9.80
N LEU A 218 -16.96 -10.23 -11.10
CA LEU A 218 -16.39 -11.30 -11.93
C LEU A 218 -15.09 -10.80 -12.56
N GLU A 219 -14.03 -11.58 -12.40
CA GLU A 219 -12.81 -11.42 -13.18
C GLU A 219 -12.88 -12.31 -14.41
N VAL A 220 -12.89 -11.69 -15.58
CA VAL A 220 -13.04 -12.34 -16.89
C VAL A 220 -11.80 -12.08 -17.73
N VAL A 221 -11.37 -13.10 -18.48
CA VAL A 221 -10.31 -12.96 -19.48
C VAL A 221 -10.88 -13.33 -20.85
N ARG A 222 -10.66 -12.46 -21.83
CA ARG A 222 -11.09 -12.64 -23.24
C ARG A 222 -9.91 -12.56 -24.18
N ASP A 223 -9.82 -13.45 -25.15
CA ASP A 223 -8.82 -13.43 -26.21
C ASP A 223 -9.32 -12.73 -27.50
N SER A 224 -8.44 -12.60 -28.49
CA SER A 224 -8.72 -11.94 -29.76
C SER A 224 -9.77 -12.69 -30.62
N THR A 225 -10.02 -13.95 -30.37
CA THR A 225 -11.03 -14.77 -31.08
C THR A 225 -12.43 -14.67 -30.47
N GLY A 226 -12.56 -13.96 -29.33
CA GLY A 226 -13.79 -13.84 -28.57
C GLY A 226 -14.02 -14.97 -27.59
N LYS A 227 -13.05 -15.88 -27.38
CA LYS A 227 -13.13 -16.85 -26.29
C LYS A 227 -12.93 -16.18 -24.96
N MET A 228 -13.74 -16.60 -23.97
CA MET A 228 -13.76 -16.04 -22.62
C MET A 228 -13.75 -17.14 -21.57
N ILE A 229 -13.14 -16.81 -20.44
CA ILE A 229 -13.17 -17.61 -19.22
C ILE A 229 -13.44 -16.71 -18.03
N THR A 230 -14.15 -17.21 -17.03
CA THR A 230 -14.25 -16.56 -15.72
C THR A 230 -13.14 -17.09 -14.84
N VAL A 231 -12.28 -16.20 -14.39
CA VAL A 231 -11.15 -16.54 -13.51
C VAL A 231 -11.63 -16.71 -12.07
N CYS A 232 -12.49 -15.80 -11.62
CA CYS A 232 -12.91 -15.74 -10.24
C CYS A 232 -14.30 -15.11 -10.10
N PHE A 233 -15.09 -15.66 -9.18
CA PHE A 233 -16.33 -15.09 -8.68
C PHE A 233 -16.07 -14.54 -7.29
N ILE A 234 -16.28 -13.23 -7.09
CA ILE A 234 -16.00 -12.52 -5.83
C ILE A 234 -17.29 -11.98 -5.24
N GLU A 235 -17.56 -12.30 -3.98
CA GLU A 235 -18.67 -11.79 -3.20
C GLU A 235 -18.14 -10.76 -2.20
N ASN A 236 -18.56 -9.49 -2.33
CA ASN A 236 -18.32 -8.49 -1.32
C ASN A 236 -19.26 -8.75 -0.14
N ILE A 237 -18.71 -8.82 1.06
CA ILE A 237 -19.48 -9.15 2.28
C ILE A 237 -20.17 -7.90 2.81
N ASP A 238 -19.52 -6.73 2.70
CA ASP A 238 -20.18 -5.45 2.91
C ASP A 238 -21.11 -5.14 1.71
N PRO A 239 -22.28 -4.56 1.97
CA PRO A 239 -23.20 -4.15 0.90
C PRO A 239 -22.69 -2.92 0.15
N LEU A 240 -23.30 -2.63 -0.99
CA LEU A 240 -23.10 -1.36 -1.69
C LEU A 240 -23.36 -0.16 -0.77
N GLY A 241 -22.46 0.79 -0.86
CA GLY A 241 -22.34 1.93 0.06
C GLY A 241 -20.98 1.97 0.74
N VAL A 242 -20.31 0.81 0.88
CA VAL A 242 -18.90 0.70 1.18
C VAL A 242 -18.17 0.40 -0.12
N HIS A 243 -17.12 1.15 -0.44
CA HIS A 243 -16.33 0.93 -1.66
C HIS A 243 -15.74 -0.48 -1.68
N THR A 244 -15.75 -1.15 -2.83
CA THR A 244 -15.24 -2.53 -2.97
C THR A 244 -13.81 -2.71 -2.46
N GLY A 245 -12.95 -1.69 -2.59
CA GLY A 245 -11.59 -1.68 -2.02
C GLY A 245 -11.54 -1.69 -0.49
N ASP A 246 -12.58 -1.17 0.16
CA ASP A 246 -12.74 -1.11 1.63
C ASP A 246 -13.57 -2.27 2.18
N SER A 247 -14.34 -2.93 1.32
CA SER A 247 -15.11 -4.12 1.67
C SER A 247 -14.18 -5.30 1.94
N PHE A 248 -14.51 -6.12 2.90
CA PHE A 248 -13.94 -7.46 2.91
C PHE A 248 -14.77 -8.37 2.00
N CYS A 249 -14.11 -9.31 1.34
CA CYS A 249 -14.78 -10.14 0.37
C CYS A 249 -14.29 -11.60 0.43
N SER A 250 -15.10 -12.49 -0.14
CA SER A 250 -14.78 -13.91 -0.28
C SER A 250 -14.66 -14.31 -1.75
N ALA A 251 -13.78 -15.25 -2.00
CA ALA A 251 -13.66 -16.00 -3.24
C ALA A 251 -13.52 -17.50 -2.89
N PRO A 252 -14.38 -18.38 -3.47
CA PRO A 252 -15.52 -18.09 -4.34
C PRO A 252 -16.68 -17.38 -3.63
N MET A 253 -17.74 -17.03 -4.37
CA MET A 253 -19.02 -16.60 -3.79
C MET A 253 -19.59 -17.72 -2.93
N LEU A 254 -19.87 -17.42 -1.65
CA LEU A 254 -20.30 -18.42 -0.67
C LEU A 254 -21.83 -18.48 -0.51
N THR A 255 -22.51 -17.35 -0.73
CA THR A 255 -23.96 -17.24 -0.46
C THR A 255 -24.80 -17.00 -1.69
N ILE A 256 -24.18 -16.84 -2.85
CA ILE A 256 -24.87 -16.57 -4.12
C ILE A 256 -25.27 -17.90 -4.79
N PRO A 257 -26.55 -18.12 -5.08
CA PRO A 257 -27.01 -19.32 -5.77
C PRO A 257 -26.33 -19.53 -7.13
N GLU A 258 -26.15 -20.78 -7.54
CA GLU A 258 -25.44 -21.14 -8.76
C GLU A 258 -26.11 -20.56 -10.02
N ASP A 259 -27.43 -20.58 -10.08
CA ASP A 259 -28.20 -19.98 -11.18
C ASP A 259 -27.99 -18.47 -11.31
N VAL A 260 -27.81 -17.78 -10.20
CA VAL A 260 -27.44 -16.35 -10.19
C VAL A 260 -26.00 -16.14 -10.68
N GLN A 261 -25.06 -16.98 -10.25
CA GLN A 261 -23.67 -16.93 -10.72
C GLN A 261 -23.58 -17.17 -12.23
N GLU A 262 -24.36 -18.12 -12.77
CA GLU A 262 -24.47 -18.37 -14.21
C GLU A 262 -25.04 -17.17 -14.96
N GLU A 263 -26.06 -16.51 -14.39
CA GLU A 263 -26.64 -15.29 -14.97
C GLU A 263 -25.62 -14.12 -14.99
N LEU A 264 -24.90 -13.92 -13.90
CA LEU A 264 -23.83 -12.91 -13.83
C LEU A 264 -22.75 -13.17 -14.87
N GLN A 265 -22.30 -14.42 -15.00
CA GLN A 265 -21.32 -14.82 -16.01
C GLN A 265 -21.84 -14.58 -17.44
N ARG A 266 -23.08 -14.94 -17.71
CA ARG A 266 -23.71 -14.70 -19.01
C ARG A 266 -23.76 -13.21 -19.37
N GLN A 267 -24.14 -12.37 -18.41
CA GLN A 267 -24.16 -10.92 -18.62
C GLN A 267 -22.74 -10.37 -18.79
N ALA A 268 -21.80 -10.76 -17.93
CA ALA A 268 -20.40 -10.34 -18.03
C ALA A 268 -19.80 -10.68 -19.40
N TYR A 269 -20.03 -11.87 -19.91
CA TYR A 269 -19.51 -12.29 -21.22
C TYR A 269 -20.09 -11.44 -22.35
N ARG A 270 -21.38 -11.12 -22.29
CA ARG A 270 -22.02 -10.24 -23.29
C ARG A 270 -21.47 -8.81 -23.25
N ILE A 271 -21.18 -8.29 -22.06
CA ILE A 271 -20.58 -6.96 -21.86
C ILE A 271 -19.15 -6.96 -22.40
N VAL A 272 -18.33 -7.90 -21.96
CA VAL A 272 -16.91 -7.99 -22.34
C VAL A 272 -16.74 -8.21 -23.84
N ASP A 273 -17.63 -9.00 -24.46
CA ASP A 273 -17.62 -9.21 -25.91
C ASP A 273 -18.01 -7.94 -26.69
N ALA A 274 -19.05 -7.24 -26.24
CA ALA A 274 -19.52 -6.00 -26.89
C ALA A 274 -18.51 -4.84 -26.77
N ILE A 275 -17.70 -4.82 -25.74
CA ILE A 275 -16.61 -3.85 -25.55
C ILE A 275 -15.35 -4.30 -26.33
N GLU A 276 -15.23 -5.58 -26.62
CA GLU A 276 -14.09 -6.19 -27.34
C GLU A 276 -12.77 -6.11 -26.55
N VAL A 277 -12.85 -6.28 -25.22
CA VAL A 277 -11.66 -6.32 -24.36
C VAL A 277 -10.76 -7.49 -24.79
N ILE A 278 -9.45 -7.26 -24.86
CA ILE A 278 -8.43 -8.32 -24.99
C ILE A 278 -7.59 -8.32 -23.73
N GLY A 279 -7.63 -9.41 -22.99
CA GLY A 279 -6.98 -9.57 -21.68
C GLY A 279 -7.97 -9.65 -20.53
N GLY A 280 -7.47 -9.38 -19.31
CA GLY A 280 -8.27 -9.39 -18.10
C GLY A 280 -9.13 -8.15 -17.94
N THR A 281 -10.30 -8.33 -17.37
CA THR A 281 -11.26 -7.27 -17.06
C THR A 281 -12.08 -7.64 -15.84
N ASN A 282 -12.43 -6.63 -15.04
CA ASN A 282 -13.33 -6.77 -13.91
C ASN A 282 -14.72 -6.24 -14.29
N VAL A 283 -15.76 -6.99 -13.98
CA VAL A 283 -17.16 -6.58 -14.16
C VAL A 283 -17.84 -6.57 -12.80
N GLN A 284 -18.41 -5.45 -12.41
CA GLN A 284 -19.08 -5.25 -11.12
C GLN A 284 -20.60 -5.20 -11.29
N PHE A 285 -21.28 -5.94 -10.43
CA PHE A 285 -22.73 -6.05 -10.42
C PHE A 285 -23.30 -5.69 -9.05
N ALA A 286 -24.53 -5.20 -9.07
CA ALA A 286 -25.37 -5.10 -7.87
C ALA A 286 -26.56 -6.05 -8.01
N ARG A 287 -26.94 -6.71 -6.90
CA ARG A 287 -28.15 -7.53 -6.84
C ARG A 287 -29.01 -7.11 -5.68
N ASN A 288 -30.27 -6.83 -5.96
CA ASN A 288 -31.27 -6.62 -4.94
C ASN A 288 -31.72 -7.94 -4.33
N THR A 289 -31.61 -8.10 -3.04
CA THR A 289 -32.03 -9.33 -2.34
C THR A 289 -33.52 -9.49 -2.25
N ASP A 290 -34.30 -8.39 -2.33
CA ASP A 290 -35.75 -8.40 -2.12
C ASP A 290 -36.52 -8.89 -3.36
N ASP A 291 -36.07 -8.51 -4.55
CA ASP A 291 -36.75 -8.81 -5.81
C ASP A 291 -35.87 -9.61 -6.80
N GLY A 292 -34.61 -9.80 -6.49
CA GLY A 292 -33.63 -10.52 -7.32
C GLY A 292 -33.12 -9.73 -8.53
N ARG A 293 -33.43 -8.44 -8.67
CA ARG A 293 -32.98 -7.58 -9.76
C ARG A 293 -31.45 -7.47 -9.76
N ILE A 294 -30.86 -7.69 -10.93
CA ILE A 294 -29.42 -7.60 -11.17
C ILE A 294 -29.13 -6.42 -12.09
N ILE A 295 -28.22 -5.57 -11.72
CA ILE A 295 -27.73 -4.48 -12.56
C ILE A 295 -26.21 -4.53 -12.66
N VAL A 296 -25.68 -4.11 -13.82
CA VAL A 296 -24.25 -3.84 -13.93
C VAL A 296 -23.91 -2.44 -13.43
N ILE A 297 -22.85 -2.33 -12.63
CA ILE A 297 -22.36 -1.04 -12.08
C ILE A 297 -21.35 -0.44 -13.04
N GLU A 298 -20.28 -1.21 -13.32
CA GLU A 298 -19.19 -0.77 -14.17
C GLU A 298 -18.38 -1.95 -14.70
N ILE A 299 -17.57 -1.66 -15.69
CA ILE A 299 -16.50 -2.54 -16.18
C ILE A 299 -15.16 -1.81 -16.08
N ASN A 300 -14.15 -2.55 -15.69
CA ASN A 300 -12.77 -2.06 -15.72
C ASN A 300 -12.00 -2.84 -16.79
N PRO A 301 -11.82 -2.29 -18.03
CA PRO A 301 -11.18 -3.01 -19.15
C PRO A 301 -9.65 -3.05 -18.98
N ARG A 302 -9.19 -3.38 -17.81
CA ARG A 302 -7.79 -3.41 -17.37
C ARG A 302 -7.62 -4.33 -16.18
N THR A 303 -6.39 -4.65 -15.83
CA THR A 303 -6.12 -5.22 -14.51
C THR A 303 -6.53 -4.23 -13.41
N SER A 304 -7.02 -4.76 -12.32
CA SER A 304 -7.53 -4.01 -11.17
C SER A 304 -6.97 -4.60 -9.87
N ARG A 305 -7.31 -4.03 -8.73
CA ARG A 305 -6.96 -4.63 -7.42
C ARG A 305 -7.57 -6.02 -7.27
N SER A 306 -8.84 -6.17 -7.65
CA SER A 306 -9.50 -7.48 -7.64
C SER A 306 -8.84 -8.48 -8.60
N SER A 307 -8.19 -8.04 -9.68
CA SER A 307 -7.41 -8.93 -10.55
C SER A 307 -6.17 -9.50 -9.85
N ALA A 308 -5.48 -8.71 -9.01
CA ALA A 308 -4.37 -9.20 -8.20
C ALA A 308 -4.86 -10.21 -7.16
N LEU A 309 -5.92 -9.87 -6.44
CA LEU A 309 -6.59 -10.79 -5.52
C LEU A 309 -7.01 -12.10 -6.22
N ALA A 310 -7.76 -12.00 -7.32
CA ALA A 310 -8.25 -13.16 -8.06
C ALA A 310 -7.10 -14.04 -8.56
N SER A 311 -6.02 -13.44 -9.04
CA SER A 311 -4.83 -14.17 -9.47
C SER A 311 -4.22 -15.01 -8.35
N LYS A 312 -4.13 -14.45 -7.16
CA LYS A 312 -3.59 -15.15 -5.98
C LYS A 312 -4.63 -16.10 -5.36
N ALA A 313 -5.93 -15.78 -5.45
CA ALA A 313 -6.99 -16.64 -4.94
C ALA A 313 -7.15 -17.92 -5.75
N THR A 314 -6.91 -17.88 -7.04
CA THR A 314 -7.20 -19.00 -7.96
C THR A 314 -5.96 -19.63 -8.59
N GLY A 315 -4.78 -19.02 -8.40
CA GLY A 315 -3.58 -19.44 -9.12
C GLY A 315 -3.59 -19.10 -10.61
N PHE A 316 -4.50 -18.22 -11.06
CA PHE A 316 -4.57 -17.80 -12.46
C PHE A 316 -3.87 -16.45 -12.66
N PRO A 317 -2.69 -16.38 -13.29
CA PRO A 317 -1.91 -15.14 -13.40
C PRO A 317 -2.48 -14.20 -14.46
N ILE A 318 -3.53 -13.43 -14.11
CA ILE A 318 -4.29 -12.58 -15.04
C ILE A 318 -3.38 -11.62 -15.80
N ALA A 319 -2.46 -10.95 -15.14
CA ALA A 319 -1.56 -9.97 -15.77
C ALA A 319 -0.63 -10.62 -16.81
N LEU A 320 -0.02 -11.76 -16.46
CA LEU A 320 0.84 -12.54 -17.37
C LEU A 320 0.05 -13.01 -18.59
N VAL A 321 -1.13 -13.57 -18.37
CA VAL A 321 -2.00 -14.06 -19.47
C VAL A 321 -2.46 -12.89 -20.34
N SER A 322 -2.87 -11.76 -19.74
CA SER A 322 -3.26 -10.56 -20.49
C SER A 322 -2.14 -10.06 -21.42
N ALA A 323 -0.90 -10.06 -20.94
CA ALA A 323 0.25 -9.68 -21.76
C ALA A 323 0.49 -10.68 -22.91
N MET A 324 0.34 -11.96 -22.66
CA MET A 324 0.43 -12.98 -23.73
C MET A 324 -0.66 -12.82 -24.78
N LEU A 325 -1.90 -12.55 -24.39
CA LEU A 325 -3.03 -12.31 -25.31
C LEU A 325 -2.81 -11.03 -26.11
N ALA A 326 -2.32 -9.96 -25.50
CA ALA A 326 -1.94 -8.73 -26.19
C ALA A 326 -0.83 -8.96 -27.22
N ALA A 327 0.07 -9.92 -26.97
CA ALA A 327 1.12 -10.36 -27.89
C ALA A 327 0.63 -11.28 -29.01
N GLY A 328 -0.67 -11.58 -29.09
CA GLY A 328 -1.30 -12.33 -30.17
C GLY A 328 -1.44 -13.85 -29.95
N LEU A 329 -1.24 -14.32 -28.72
CA LEU A 329 -1.65 -15.66 -28.35
C LEU A 329 -3.17 -15.69 -28.12
N ASP A 330 -3.75 -16.85 -28.27
CA ASP A 330 -5.14 -17.14 -27.89
C ASP A 330 -5.13 -18.04 -26.63
N LEU A 331 -6.24 -18.09 -25.88
CA LEU A 331 -6.35 -18.94 -24.68
C LEU A 331 -6.03 -20.42 -24.95
N CYS A 332 -6.36 -20.90 -26.15
CA CYS A 332 -6.05 -22.26 -26.56
C CYS A 332 -4.54 -22.50 -26.86
N ASP A 333 -3.74 -21.46 -27.02
CA ASP A 333 -2.28 -21.57 -27.23
C ASP A 333 -1.49 -21.65 -25.92
N ILE A 334 -2.13 -21.32 -24.78
CA ILE A 334 -1.49 -21.24 -23.48
C ILE A 334 -1.77 -22.53 -22.69
N PRO A 335 -0.73 -23.29 -22.33
CA PRO A 335 -0.91 -24.56 -21.62
C PRO A 335 -1.44 -24.34 -20.21
N CYS A 336 -2.29 -25.27 -19.76
CA CYS A 336 -2.80 -25.32 -18.39
C CYS A 336 -2.72 -26.75 -17.88
N GLY A 337 -1.89 -27.02 -16.87
CA GLY A 337 -1.56 -28.39 -16.43
C GLY A 337 -2.79 -29.27 -16.15
N LYS A 338 -3.80 -28.75 -15.44
CA LYS A 338 -5.01 -29.49 -15.08
C LYS A 338 -6.01 -29.64 -16.25
N TYR A 339 -6.11 -28.61 -17.11
CA TYR A 339 -7.16 -28.54 -18.13
C TYR A 339 -6.64 -28.70 -19.57
N GLY A 340 -5.33 -28.85 -19.74
CA GLY A 340 -4.66 -28.92 -21.03
C GLY A 340 -4.34 -27.53 -21.58
N THR A 341 -5.36 -26.68 -21.79
CA THR A 341 -5.20 -25.29 -22.25
C THR A 341 -6.14 -24.35 -21.50
N LEU A 342 -5.79 -23.04 -21.47
CA LEU A 342 -6.52 -22.06 -20.67
C LEU A 342 -7.96 -21.82 -21.12
N ASP A 343 -8.29 -22.08 -22.36
CA ASP A 343 -9.67 -21.99 -22.87
C ASP A 343 -10.66 -22.96 -22.20
N LYS A 344 -10.15 -23.89 -21.42
CA LYS A 344 -10.93 -24.86 -20.65
C LYS A 344 -10.85 -24.68 -19.14
N TYR A 345 -10.23 -23.58 -18.71
CA TYR A 345 -10.08 -23.26 -17.29
C TYR A 345 -11.45 -23.11 -16.60
N ILE A 346 -11.55 -23.64 -15.40
CA ILE A 346 -12.69 -23.49 -14.50
C ILE A 346 -12.14 -23.17 -13.11
N PRO A 347 -12.69 -22.18 -12.39
CA PRO A 347 -12.33 -21.93 -11.00
C PRO A 347 -12.96 -23.00 -10.10
N ASP A 348 -12.17 -23.98 -9.68
CA ASP A 348 -12.62 -25.16 -8.94
C ASP A 348 -11.83 -25.41 -7.63
N GLY A 349 -11.27 -24.38 -7.04
CA GLY A 349 -10.62 -24.48 -5.73
C GLY A 349 -11.62 -24.90 -4.64
N ASP A 350 -11.25 -25.89 -3.81
CA ASP A 350 -12.05 -26.38 -2.68
C ASP A 350 -11.67 -25.69 -1.35
N TYR A 351 -11.30 -24.43 -1.42
CA TYR A 351 -10.91 -23.59 -0.30
C TYR A 351 -11.63 -22.23 -0.35
N VAL A 352 -11.58 -21.53 0.75
CA VAL A 352 -12.14 -20.18 0.89
C VAL A 352 -11.01 -19.18 1.01
N VAL A 353 -11.11 -18.13 0.23
CA VAL A 353 -10.21 -16.98 0.30
C VAL A 353 -10.96 -15.79 0.90
N ILE A 354 -10.36 -15.12 1.86
CA ILE A 354 -10.87 -13.88 2.44
C ILE A 354 -9.85 -12.77 2.21
N LYS A 355 -10.31 -11.67 1.61
CA LYS A 355 -9.58 -10.42 1.52
C LYS A 355 -10.07 -9.47 2.62
N PHE A 356 -9.17 -8.82 3.31
CA PHE A 356 -9.49 -7.81 4.31
C PHE A 356 -8.66 -6.54 4.08
N ALA A 357 -9.31 -5.38 4.08
CA ALA A 357 -8.65 -4.10 3.86
C ALA A 357 -7.88 -3.62 5.10
N ARG A 358 -6.80 -2.90 4.88
CA ARG A 358 -6.00 -2.21 5.91
C ARG A 358 -6.16 -0.71 5.77
N TRP A 359 -6.58 -0.04 6.84
CA TRP A 359 -6.75 1.41 6.90
C TRP A 359 -5.68 2.05 7.76
N ALA A 360 -5.57 3.37 7.66
CA ALA A 360 -4.62 4.20 8.40
C ALA A 360 -5.28 5.46 8.99
N PHE A 361 -6.56 5.38 9.40
CA PHE A 361 -7.27 6.51 10.00
C PHE A 361 -6.54 7.09 11.21
N GLU A 362 -5.82 6.25 11.95
CA GLU A 362 -5.02 6.65 13.10
C GLU A 362 -3.89 7.64 12.75
N LYS A 363 -3.51 7.75 11.47
CA LYS A 363 -2.47 8.66 10.98
C LYS A 363 -3.00 10.07 10.67
N PHE A 364 -4.30 10.22 10.57
CA PHE A 364 -4.95 11.45 10.16
C PHE A 364 -5.80 12.01 11.30
N LYS A 365 -5.17 12.82 12.19
CA LYS A 365 -5.89 13.46 13.31
C LYS A 365 -7.06 14.29 12.79
N GLY A 366 -8.26 14.07 13.34
CA GLY A 366 -9.47 14.75 12.92
C GLY A 366 -10.28 14.04 11.85
N SER A 367 -9.72 13.04 11.18
CA SER A 367 -10.50 12.20 10.25
C SER A 367 -11.53 11.36 11.01
N GLN A 368 -12.68 11.17 10.39
CA GLN A 368 -13.69 10.25 10.89
C GLN A 368 -13.44 8.86 10.33
N ASP A 369 -13.40 7.83 11.19
CA ASP A 369 -13.41 6.44 10.78
C ASP A 369 -14.80 6.08 10.22
N LYS A 370 -15.01 6.48 8.98
CA LYS A 370 -16.25 6.24 8.23
C LYS A 370 -15.91 5.73 6.84
N LEU A 371 -16.47 4.59 6.50
CA LEU A 371 -16.39 4.01 5.17
C LEU A 371 -17.58 4.45 4.33
N GLY A 372 -17.37 4.62 3.05
CA GLY A 372 -18.37 5.09 2.10
C GLY A 372 -18.03 4.67 0.68
N THR A 373 -18.58 5.38 -0.29
CA THR A 373 -18.36 5.11 -1.72
C THR A 373 -16.97 5.52 -2.22
N GLN A 374 -16.22 6.27 -1.42
CA GLN A 374 -14.84 6.63 -1.71
C GLN A 374 -13.89 5.71 -0.94
N MET A 375 -12.93 5.12 -1.63
CA MET A 375 -11.95 4.23 -1.03
C MET A 375 -11.06 4.94 0.00
N ARG A 376 -10.78 4.27 1.12
CA ARG A 376 -9.93 4.75 2.22
C ARG A 376 -8.80 3.78 2.58
N ALA A 377 -8.87 2.54 2.10
CA ALA A 377 -7.85 1.52 2.39
C ALA A 377 -6.50 1.87 1.76
N VAL A 378 -5.43 1.63 2.52
CA VAL A 378 -4.04 1.85 2.09
C VAL A 378 -3.33 0.55 1.71
N GLY A 379 -3.94 -0.60 2.00
CA GLY A 379 -3.44 -1.93 1.67
C GLY A 379 -4.47 -3.00 2.01
N GLU A 380 -4.11 -4.24 1.78
CA GLU A 380 -4.97 -5.38 2.05
C GLU A 380 -4.17 -6.63 2.42
N VAL A 381 -4.86 -7.58 3.01
CA VAL A 381 -4.38 -8.95 3.24
C VAL A 381 -5.30 -9.94 2.56
N MET A 382 -4.74 -11.07 2.20
CA MET A 382 -5.49 -12.23 1.76
C MET A 382 -5.14 -13.43 2.64
N SER A 383 -6.12 -14.24 2.94
CA SER A 383 -5.95 -15.50 3.66
C SER A 383 -6.70 -16.61 2.98
N ILE A 384 -6.18 -17.82 3.10
CA ILE A 384 -6.77 -19.03 2.52
C ILE A 384 -7.00 -20.04 3.64
N GLY A 385 -8.16 -20.68 3.64
CA GLY A 385 -8.53 -21.75 4.55
C GLY A 385 -9.53 -22.70 3.94
N LYS A 386 -9.76 -23.85 4.56
CA LYS A 386 -10.79 -24.79 4.11
C LYS A 386 -12.21 -24.37 4.51
N THR A 387 -12.33 -23.51 5.50
CA THR A 387 -13.61 -22.98 5.96
C THR A 387 -13.57 -21.46 6.03
N TYR A 388 -14.76 -20.83 5.97
CA TYR A 388 -14.89 -19.40 6.13
C TYR A 388 -14.30 -18.91 7.47
N LYS A 389 -14.64 -19.56 8.59
CA LYS A 389 -14.14 -19.18 9.92
C LYS A 389 -12.61 -19.21 10.01
N GLU A 390 -11.99 -20.27 9.49
CA GLU A 390 -10.53 -20.40 9.46
C GLU A 390 -9.88 -19.29 8.63
N ALA A 391 -10.36 -19.06 7.40
CA ALA A 391 -9.84 -18.02 6.53
C ALA A 391 -10.06 -16.62 7.13
N PHE A 392 -11.22 -16.36 7.71
CA PHE A 392 -11.57 -15.08 8.31
C PHE A 392 -10.67 -14.74 9.51
N GLN A 393 -10.46 -15.70 10.43
CA GLN A 393 -9.56 -15.47 11.57
C GLN A 393 -8.10 -15.34 11.15
N LYS A 394 -7.66 -16.06 10.12
CA LYS A 394 -6.35 -15.83 9.49
C LYS A 394 -6.21 -14.41 8.95
N ALA A 395 -7.23 -13.89 8.25
CA ALA A 395 -7.21 -12.52 7.74
C ALA A 395 -7.05 -11.50 8.88
N ILE A 396 -7.76 -11.68 10.00
CA ILE A 396 -7.64 -10.78 11.15
C ILE A 396 -6.20 -10.72 11.68
N ARG A 397 -5.57 -11.88 11.92
CA ARG A 397 -4.19 -11.88 12.44
C ARG A 397 -3.14 -11.43 11.41
N SER A 398 -3.48 -11.45 10.12
CA SER A 398 -2.63 -10.94 9.04
C SER A 398 -2.61 -9.40 8.93
N LEU A 399 -3.63 -8.70 9.48
CA LEU A 399 -3.74 -7.24 9.40
C LEU A 399 -2.66 -6.48 10.18
N GLU A 400 -2.00 -7.13 11.12
CA GLU A 400 -0.96 -6.53 11.97
C GLU A 400 -1.43 -5.27 12.72
N ILE A 401 -2.62 -5.35 13.27
CA ILE A 401 -3.23 -4.29 14.09
C ILE A 401 -3.15 -4.59 15.58
N GLY A 402 -2.30 -5.54 15.99
CA GLY A 402 -2.15 -5.98 17.37
C GLY A 402 -3.26 -6.92 17.86
N ARG A 403 -4.08 -7.45 16.95
CA ARG A 403 -5.19 -8.35 17.22
C ARG A 403 -4.97 -9.69 16.55
N TYR A 404 -5.23 -10.76 17.30
CA TYR A 404 -5.06 -12.14 16.85
C TYR A 404 -6.38 -12.88 16.74
N GLY A 405 -7.49 -12.22 17.08
CA GLY A 405 -8.87 -12.67 17.00
C GLY A 405 -9.83 -11.49 17.04
N LEU A 406 -11.12 -11.77 17.04
CA LEU A 406 -12.18 -10.75 16.94
C LEU A 406 -12.57 -10.14 18.28
N GLY A 407 -12.43 -10.88 19.38
CA GLY A 407 -12.84 -10.42 20.70
C GLY A 407 -11.78 -9.54 21.40
N GLY A 408 -12.22 -8.85 22.44
CA GLY A 408 -11.35 -8.02 23.27
C GLY A 408 -10.83 -6.75 22.59
N ALA A 409 -11.47 -6.28 21.52
CA ALA A 409 -11.08 -5.09 20.82
C ALA A 409 -11.50 -3.82 21.57
N LYS A 410 -10.57 -2.88 21.78
CA LYS A 410 -10.80 -1.60 22.44
C LYS A 410 -11.62 -1.78 23.75
N ASN A 411 -12.61 -0.89 23.98
CA ASN A 411 -13.51 -0.94 25.13
C ASN A 411 -14.92 -1.45 24.78
N TYR A 412 -15.10 -2.13 23.64
CA TYR A 412 -16.41 -2.55 23.19
C TYR A 412 -17.11 -3.49 24.16
N ALA A 413 -16.35 -4.29 24.88
CA ALA A 413 -16.89 -5.14 25.95
C ALA A 413 -17.56 -4.36 27.09
N GLU A 414 -17.17 -3.10 27.31
CA GLU A 414 -17.74 -2.23 28.36
C GLU A 414 -19.00 -1.51 27.89
N LEU A 415 -19.20 -1.38 26.57
CA LEU A 415 -20.34 -0.65 26.01
C LEU A 415 -21.62 -1.47 26.06
N PRO A 416 -22.78 -0.83 26.33
CA PRO A 416 -24.07 -1.52 26.28
C PRO A 416 -24.42 -1.90 24.83
N LEU A 417 -25.20 -2.98 24.65
CA LEU A 417 -25.63 -3.47 23.33
C LEU A 417 -26.22 -2.37 22.45
N LYS A 418 -27.08 -1.53 23.01
CA LYS A 418 -27.71 -0.43 22.26
C LYS A 418 -26.69 0.54 21.64
N GLU A 419 -25.59 0.79 22.31
CA GLU A 419 -24.55 1.68 21.81
C GLU A 419 -23.77 1.02 20.67
N LEU A 420 -23.42 -0.27 20.83
CA LEU A 420 -22.79 -1.05 19.77
C LEU A 420 -23.65 -1.11 18.50
N LEU A 421 -24.95 -1.38 18.64
CA LEU A 421 -25.88 -1.37 17.51
C LEU A 421 -25.99 0.02 16.86
N ASN A 422 -26.00 1.07 17.67
CA ASN A 422 -26.00 2.43 17.14
C ASN A 422 -24.73 2.76 16.33
N MET A 423 -23.57 2.29 16.78
CA MET A 423 -22.31 2.47 16.05
C MET A 423 -22.33 1.77 14.68
N LEU A 424 -23.02 0.66 14.55
CA LEU A 424 -23.10 -0.13 13.31
C LEU A 424 -23.93 0.50 12.19
N HIS A 425 -24.74 1.52 12.48
CA HIS A 425 -25.44 2.29 11.44
C HIS A 425 -24.51 3.05 10.50
N THR A 426 -23.27 3.28 10.94
CA THR A 426 -22.22 3.90 10.11
C THR A 426 -21.10 2.88 9.89
N PRO A 427 -20.86 2.44 8.66
CA PRO A 427 -19.75 1.54 8.38
C PRO A 427 -18.41 2.15 8.78
N SER A 428 -17.59 1.39 9.50
CA SER A 428 -16.26 1.82 9.97
C SER A 428 -15.24 0.70 9.81
N SER A 429 -13.96 1.03 9.97
CA SER A 429 -12.88 0.03 9.98
C SER A 429 -13.02 -0.98 11.13
N GLU A 430 -13.75 -0.63 12.18
CA GLU A 430 -13.95 -1.42 13.40
C GLU A 430 -15.23 -2.28 13.38
N ARG A 431 -16.06 -2.17 12.35
CA ARG A 431 -17.40 -2.78 12.30
C ARG A 431 -17.42 -4.28 12.60
N GLN A 432 -16.39 -5.04 12.20
CA GLN A 432 -16.33 -6.48 12.45
C GLN A 432 -16.19 -6.80 13.94
N PHE A 433 -15.36 -6.04 14.63
CA PHE A 433 -15.13 -6.18 16.06
C PHE A 433 -16.33 -5.72 16.88
N ILE A 434 -17.02 -4.65 16.41
CA ILE A 434 -18.25 -4.16 17.04
C ILE A 434 -19.38 -5.17 16.89
N MET A 435 -19.55 -5.77 15.71
CA MET A 435 -20.54 -6.85 15.48
C MET A 435 -20.27 -8.05 16.34
N TYR A 436 -19.01 -8.48 16.45
CA TYR A 436 -18.61 -9.60 17.27
C TYR A 436 -19.01 -9.42 18.72
N GLU A 437 -18.78 -8.23 19.27
CA GLU A 437 -19.15 -7.91 20.65
C GLU A 437 -20.67 -7.70 20.82
N ALA A 438 -21.34 -7.15 19.83
CA ALA A 438 -22.81 -7.03 19.84
C ALA A 438 -23.47 -8.43 19.87
N ILE A 439 -22.97 -9.37 19.08
CA ILE A 439 -23.43 -10.78 19.08
C ILE A 439 -23.19 -11.41 20.46
N ARG A 440 -22.01 -11.20 21.07
CA ARG A 440 -21.71 -11.66 22.43
C ARG A 440 -22.74 -11.16 23.46
N LYS A 441 -23.20 -9.94 23.30
CA LYS A 441 -24.20 -9.30 24.16
C LYS A 441 -25.64 -9.66 23.82
N GLY A 442 -25.85 -10.58 22.88
CA GLY A 442 -27.16 -11.13 22.50
C GLY A 442 -27.88 -10.34 21.41
N ALA A 443 -27.15 -9.62 20.55
CA ALA A 443 -27.76 -9.02 19.35
C ALA A 443 -28.41 -10.09 18.47
N ASP A 444 -29.60 -9.79 17.97
CA ASP A 444 -30.30 -10.65 17.03
C ASP A 444 -29.67 -10.56 15.63
N ILE A 445 -29.59 -11.69 14.93
CA ILE A 445 -28.98 -11.75 13.60
C ILE A 445 -29.80 -10.96 12.57
N ASP A 446 -31.12 -10.99 12.67
CA ASP A 446 -31.97 -10.27 11.73
C ASP A 446 -31.88 -8.75 11.99
N GLU A 447 -31.78 -8.33 13.26
CA GLU A 447 -31.52 -6.91 13.61
C GLU A 447 -30.16 -6.44 13.08
N LEU A 448 -29.12 -7.25 13.22
CA LEU A 448 -27.78 -6.93 12.65
C LEU A 448 -27.82 -6.85 11.13
N TYR A 449 -28.55 -7.75 10.48
CA TYR A 449 -28.75 -7.70 9.03
C TYR A 449 -29.49 -6.42 8.62
N ASP A 450 -30.56 -6.06 9.33
CA ASP A 450 -31.30 -4.85 9.01
C ASP A 450 -30.45 -3.58 9.13
N ILE A 451 -29.56 -3.53 10.09
CA ILE A 451 -28.64 -2.38 10.31
C ILE A 451 -27.51 -2.37 9.28
N THR A 452 -26.83 -3.51 9.09
CA THR A 452 -25.57 -3.57 8.34
C THR A 452 -25.71 -4.04 6.90
N LYS A 453 -26.81 -4.71 6.59
CA LYS A 453 -27.04 -5.47 5.34
C LYS A 453 -25.98 -6.56 5.06
N ILE A 454 -25.14 -6.88 6.05
CA ILE A 454 -24.26 -8.05 5.99
C ILE A 454 -25.11 -9.30 6.16
N LYS A 455 -24.96 -10.25 5.24
CA LYS A 455 -25.83 -11.42 5.14
C LYS A 455 -25.84 -12.28 6.40
N PRO A 456 -27.00 -12.87 6.72
CA PRO A 456 -27.15 -13.76 7.88
C PRO A 456 -26.15 -14.94 7.90
N TYR A 457 -25.71 -15.43 6.77
CA TYR A 457 -24.66 -16.46 6.71
C TYR A 457 -23.40 -16.02 7.47
N PHE A 458 -22.82 -14.88 7.11
CA PHE A 458 -21.59 -14.39 7.70
C PHE A 458 -21.76 -14.02 9.19
N LEU A 459 -22.93 -13.48 9.55
CA LEU A 459 -23.28 -13.17 10.94
C LEU A 459 -23.42 -14.43 11.80
N LYS A 460 -23.95 -15.53 11.22
CA LYS A 460 -24.05 -16.83 11.91
C LYS A 460 -22.69 -17.47 12.12
N GLU A 461 -21.81 -17.45 11.11
CA GLU A 461 -20.42 -17.90 11.25
C GLU A 461 -19.69 -17.13 12.36
N MET A 462 -19.90 -15.82 12.43
CA MET A 462 -19.36 -14.98 13.51
C MET A 462 -19.95 -15.35 14.89
N LYS A 463 -21.24 -15.66 14.95
CA LYS A 463 -21.93 -16.09 16.17
C LYS A 463 -21.35 -17.42 16.67
N GLU A 464 -21.09 -18.38 15.79
CA GLU A 464 -20.46 -19.65 16.16
C GLU A 464 -19.07 -19.42 16.78
N LEU A 465 -18.28 -18.49 16.25
CA LEU A 465 -16.99 -18.11 16.84
C LEU A 465 -17.16 -17.48 18.23
N VAL A 466 -18.17 -16.63 18.42
CA VAL A 466 -18.48 -16.07 19.75
C VAL A 466 -18.84 -17.17 20.75
N GLU A 467 -19.72 -18.10 20.36
CA GLU A 467 -20.15 -19.22 21.22
C GLU A 467 -18.96 -20.11 21.59
N GLU A 468 -18.06 -20.36 20.66
CA GLU A 468 -16.84 -21.13 20.91
C GLU A 468 -15.86 -20.40 21.84
N GLU A 469 -15.70 -19.09 21.65
CA GLU A 469 -14.87 -18.27 22.54
C GLU A 469 -15.40 -18.31 23.99
N GLU A 470 -16.72 -18.23 24.17
CA GLU A 470 -17.32 -18.33 25.49
C GLU A 470 -17.16 -19.73 26.14
N GLU A 471 -17.12 -20.76 25.30
CA GLU A 471 -16.80 -22.13 25.78
C GLU A 471 -15.33 -22.24 26.22
N LEU A 472 -14.41 -21.70 25.37
CA LEU A 472 -12.98 -21.69 25.68
C LEU A 472 -12.66 -20.93 26.98
N LYS A 473 -13.32 -19.81 27.25
CA LYS A 473 -13.12 -19.04 28.50
C LYS A 473 -13.39 -19.82 29.77
N LYS A 474 -14.14 -20.94 29.72
CA LYS A 474 -14.36 -21.81 30.87
C LYS A 474 -13.08 -22.52 31.34
N TYR A 475 -12.08 -22.61 30.48
CA TYR A 475 -10.77 -23.20 30.77
C TYR A 475 -9.72 -22.20 31.23
N ASN A 476 -10.11 -20.98 31.60
CA ASN A 476 -9.20 -19.94 32.05
C ASN A 476 -8.19 -20.47 33.11
N GLY A 477 -6.91 -20.19 32.88
CA GLY A 477 -5.79 -20.68 33.72
C GLY A 477 -5.25 -22.06 33.35
N SER A 478 -5.78 -22.70 32.29
CA SER A 478 -5.33 -24.02 31.82
C SER A 478 -5.50 -24.23 30.33
N VAL A 479 -4.72 -25.14 29.78
CA VAL A 479 -4.90 -25.58 28.37
C VAL A 479 -6.17 -26.44 28.31
N PRO A 480 -7.08 -26.24 27.36
CA PRO A 480 -8.30 -27.02 27.23
C PRO A 480 -8.00 -28.46 26.78
N PRO A 481 -8.97 -29.39 26.95
CA PRO A 481 -8.85 -30.75 26.45
C PRO A 481 -8.56 -30.79 24.95
N THR A 482 -7.94 -31.88 24.49
CA THR A 482 -7.47 -32.07 23.13
C THR A 482 -8.56 -31.85 22.08
N ASP A 483 -9.76 -32.37 22.29
CA ASP A 483 -10.90 -32.24 21.39
C ASP A 483 -11.40 -30.78 21.26
N VAL A 484 -11.38 -30.03 22.37
CA VAL A 484 -11.72 -28.60 22.39
C VAL A 484 -10.64 -27.79 21.70
N LEU A 485 -9.37 -28.08 22.00
CA LEU A 485 -8.23 -27.40 21.36
C LEU A 485 -8.18 -27.67 19.88
N GLU A 486 -8.41 -28.91 19.43
CA GLU A 486 -8.45 -29.28 18.01
C GLU A 486 -9.58 -28.54 17.27
N LYS A 487 -10.78 -28.45 17.87
CA LYS A 487 -11.89 -27.70 17.29
C LYS A 487 -11.52 -26.21 17.15
N ALA A 488 -10.98 -25.61 18.19
CA ALA A 488 -10.56 -24.19 18.15
C ALA A 488 -9.53 -23.93 17.05
N LYS A 489 -8.54 -24.82 16.88
CA LYS A 489 -7.57 -24.70 15.79
C LYS A 489 -8.23 -24.84 14.42
N LYS A 490 -9.16 -25.75 14.24
CA LYS A 490 -9.93 -25.95 13.01
C LYS A 490 -10.80 -24.75 12.65
N ASP A 491 -11.34 -24.05 13.62
CA ASP A 491 -12.12 -22.83 13.45
C ASP A 491 -11.25 -21.55 13.39
N GLY A 492 -9.89 -21.70 13.41
CA GLY A 492 -8.94 -20.64 13.10
C GLY A 492 -8.41 -19.85 14.29
N PHE A 493 -8.67 -20.26 15.55
CA PHE A 493 -8.12 -19.61 16.72
C PHE A 493 -6.60 -19.76 16.77
N ALA A 494 -5.89 -18.63 16.75
CA ALA A 494 -4.43 -18.59 16.85
C ALA A 494 -3.94 -18.95 18.25
N ASP A 495 -2.75 -19.54 18.37
CA ASP A 495 -2.12 -19.87 19.67
C ASP A 495 -2.00 -18.62 20.54
N LYS A 496 -1.64 -17.48 19.96
CA LYS A 496 -1.58 -16.19 20.65
C LYS A 496 -2.93 -15.73 21.18
N TYR A 497 -3.99 -15.89 20.39
CA TYR A 497 -5.33 -15.52 20.84
C TYR A 497 -5.85 -16.45 21.92
N LEU A 498 -5.62 -17.75 21.79
CA LEU A 498 -5.93 -18.73 22.85
C LEU A 498 -5.18 -18.40 24.13
N SER A 499 -3.90 -18.04 24.03
CA SER A 499 -3.10 -17.57 25.17
C SER A 499 -3.74 -16.39 25.90
N GLN A 500 -4.22 -15.40 25.13
CA GLN A 500 -4.91 -14.23 25.69
C GLN A 500 -6.25 -14.60 26.36
N LEU A 501 -7.04 -15.46 25.74
CA LEU A 501 -8.34 -15.90 26.27
C LEU A 501 -8.21 -16.74 27.53
N LEU A 502 -7.22 -17.62 27.57
CA LEU A 502 -7.05 -18.61 28.61
C LEU A 502 -6.11 -18.14 29.75
N GLY A 503 -5.38 -17.06 29.56
CA GLY A 503 -4.41 -16.58 30.53
C GLY A 503 -3.22 -17.53 30.74
N VAL A 504 -2.85 -18.32 29.74
CA VAL A 504 -1.71 -19.23 29.72
C VAL A 504 -0.68 -18.83 28.70
N PRO A 505 0.63 -19.14 28.87
CA PRO A 505 1.64 -18.82 27.87
C PRO A 505 1.33 -19.41 26.47
N GLU A 506 1.62 -18.68 25.43
CA GLU A 506 1.47 -19.15 24.05
C GLU A 506 2.26 -20.43 23.78
N GLU A 507 3.44 -20.54 24.38
CA GLU A 507 4.32 -21.71 24.30
C GLU A 507 3.65 -22.98 24.85
N ASP A 508 2.88 -22.87 25.96
CA ASP A 508 2.15 -24.00 26.54
C ASP A 508 1.02 -24.50 25.60
N ILE A 509 0.30 -23.58 24.97
CA ILE A 509 -0.71 -23.92 23.93
C ILE A 509 -0.05 -24.67 22.79
N ARG A 510 1.06 -24.12 22.27
CA ARG A 510 1.82 -24.70 21.15
C ARG A 510 2.32 -26.10 21.49
N HIS A 511 2.95 -26.28 22.65
CA HIS A 511 3.44 -27.60 23.09
C HIS A 511 2.31 -28.61 23.19
N ALA A 512 1.24 -28.24 23.88
CA ALA A 512 0.08 -29.14 24.07
C ALA A 512 -0.54 -29.60 22.75
N ARG A 513 -0.72 -28.69 21.77
CA ARG A 513 -1.29 -29.07 20.49
C ARG A 513 -0.36 -29.96 19.68
N ILE A 514 0.94 -29.68 19.68
CA ILE A 514 1.93 -30.49 18.95
C ILE A 514 2.01 -31.91 19.57
N GLU A 515 2.06 -32.02 20.91
CA GLU A 515 2.04 -33.31 21.60
C GLU A 515 0.76 -34.12 21.32
N ALA A 516 -0.36 -33.42 21.15
CA ALA A 516 -1.63 -34.03 20.76
C ALA A 516 -1.74 -34.37 19.27
N GLY A 517 -0.75 -34.01 18.45
CA GLY A 517 -0.75 -34.18 16.98
C GLY A 517 -1.62 -33.18 16.24
N ILE A 518 -2.00 -32.08 16.88
CA ILE A 518 -2.75 -30.98 16.25
C ILE A 518 -1.74 -30.05 15.56
N VAL A 519 -1.47 -30.30 14.31
CA VAL A 519 -0.49 -29.57 13.48
C VAL A 519 -1.13 -29.18 12.15
N GLU A 520 -0.63 -28.10 11.58
CA GLU A 520 -1.06 -27.64 10.27
C GLU A 520 -0.69 -28.63 9.20
N ALA A 521 -1.61 -28.79 8.26
CA ALA A 521 -1.38 -29.43 6.97
C ALA A 521 -1.20 -28.36 5.89
N TRP A 522 -0.55 -28.72 4.81
CA TRP A 522 -0.17 -27.80 3.73
C TRP A 522 -0.69 -28.29 2.39
N GLU A 523 -1.31 -27.41 1.65
CA GLU A 523 -1.81 -27.66 0.29
C GLU A 523 -1.34 -26.56 -0.66
N GLY A 524 -1.13 -26.94 -1.92
CA GLY A 524 -0.71 -26.04 -2.99
C GLY A 524 -1.89 -25.50 -3.79
N VAL A 525 -1.93 -24.19 -3.99
CA VAL A 525 -2.72 -23.56 -5.04
C VAL A 525 -1.90 -23.62 -6.32
N HIS A 526 -2.35 -24.42 -7.28
CA HIS A 526 -1.63 -24.64 -8.54
C HIS A 526 -1.78 -23.45 -9.48
N VAL A 527 -0.67 -23.05 -10.10
CA VAL A 527 -0.62 -21.89 -10.99
C VAL A 527 -0.91 -22.29 -12.43
N SER A 528 -1.97 -21.72 -12.99
CA SER A 528 -2.36 -21.92 -14.38
C SER A 528 -1.34 -21.30 -15.36
N GLY A 529 -1.19 -21.90 -16.54
CA GLY A 529 -0.23 -21.42 -17.55
C GLY A 529 1.22 -21.75 -17.26
N THR A 530 1.50 -22.53 -16.21
CA THR A 530 2.85 -22.99 -15.82
C THR A 530 2.86 -24.52 -15.66
N GLN A 531 4.06 -25.09 -15.61
CA GLN A 531 4.26 -26.49 -15.23
C GLN A 531 4.72 -26.54 -13.78
N ASP A 532 3.99 -27.27 -12.95
CA ASP A 532 4.35 -27.62 -11.57
C ASP A 532 4.64 -26.43 -10.62
N SER A 533 4.13 -25.25 -10.90
CA SER A 533 4.21 -24.12 -9.97
C SER A 533 3.01 -24.06 -9.06
N ALA A 534 3.25 -23.85 -7.77
CA ALA A 534 2.22 -23.68 -6.75
C ALA A 534 2.74 -22.79 -5.63
N TYR A 535 1.84 -22.15 -4.92
CA TYR A 535 2.12 -21.56 -3.60
C TYR A 535 1.25 -22.24 -2.55
N TYR A 536 1.67 -22.19 -1.31
CA TYR A 536 1.14 -23.04 -0.24
C TYR A 536 0.39 -22.23 0.80
N TYR A 537 -0.66 -22.84 1.33
CA TYR A 537 -1.39 -22.36 2.50
C TYR A 537 -1.57 -23.49 3.51
N SER A 538 -1.76 -23.13 4.77
CA SER A 538 -2.02 -24.09 5.84
C SER A 538 -3.49 -24.22 6.16
N SER A 539 -3.87 -25.36 6.68
CA SER A 539 -5.18 -25.59 7.30
C SER A 539 -5.11 -26.74 8.33
N TYR A 540 -5.89 -26.65 9.37
CA TYR A 540 -6.14 -27.78 10.29
C TYR A 540 -7.27 -28.70 9.81
N ASN A 541 -7.91 -28.37 8.69
CA ASN A 541 -9.07 -29.08 8.11
C ASN A 541 -8.74 -29.95 6.91
N MET A 542 -7.48 -30.30 6.72
CA MET A 542 -7.04 -31.10 5.56
C MET A 542 -5.88 -32.05 5.94
N LYS A 543 -5.45 -32.86 4.99
CA LYS A 543 -4.23 -33.69 5.10
C LYS A 543 -3.07 -32.98 4.44
N ASP A 544 -1.88 -33.11 5.01
CA ASP A 544 -0.66 -32.55 4.45
C ASP A 544 -0.24 -33.27 3.15
N GLU A 545 -0.25 -32.56 2.04
CA GLU A 545 0.14 -33.06 0.72
C GLU A 545 1.46 -32.45 0.23
N SER A 546 2.00 -31.46 0.97
CA SER A 546 3.25 -30.79 0.58
C SER A 546 4.48 -31.65 0.91
N VAL A 547 5.46 -31.60 0.03
CA VAL A 547 6.77 -32.28 0.23
C VAL A 547 7.87 -31.22 0.38
N ALA A 548 8.58 -31.29 1.51
CA ALA A 548 9.79 -30.50 1.70
C ALA A 548 10.96 -31.13 0.93
N SER A 549 11.71 -30.31 0.21
CA SER A 549 12.93 -30.74 -0.48
C SER A 549 14.10 -30.91 0.48
N ASP A 550 15.14 -31.64 0.06
CA ASP A 550 16.43 -31.76 0.79
C ASP A 550 17.44 -30.69 0.38
N LYS A 551 17.04 -29.69 -0.43
CA LYS A 551 17.92 -28.62 -0.89
C LYS A 551 18.32 -27.69 0.26
N ARG A 552 19.39 -26.95 0.06
CA ARG A 552 19.81 -25.88 0.97
C ARG A 552 18.84 -24.71 0.86
N LYS A 553 18.10 -24.42 1.92
CA LYS A 553 17.00 -23.44 1.91
C LYS A 553 17.31 -22.24 2.79
N ILE A 554 16.84 -21.07 2.35
CA ILE A 554 16.79 -19.87 3.19
C ILE A 554 15.37 -19.29 3.09
N MET A 555 14.81 -18.91 4.23
CA MET A 555 13.49 -18.31 4.34
C MET A 555 13.62 -16.79 4.49
N ILE A 556 12.78 -16.07 3.76
CA ILE A 556 12.62 -14.60 3.85
C ILE A 556 11.23 -14.30 4.39
N LEU A 557 11.15 -13.46 5.41
CA LEU A 557 9.87 -12.96 5.91
C LEU A 557 9.52 -11.67 5.21
N GLY A 558 8.31 -11.61 4.63
CA GLY A 558 7.79 -10.46 3.89
C GLY A 558 7.34 -9.31 4.78
N GLY A 559 6.80 -8.28 4.16
CA GLY A 559 6.38 -7.04 4.83
C GLY A 559 4.96 -7.06 5.39
N GLY A 560 4.16 -8.09 5.09
CA GLY A 560 2.73 -8.09 5.42
C GLY A 560 1.93 -7.08 4.57
N PRO A 561 0.78 -6.59 5.08
CA PRO A 561 -0.03 -5.62 4.36
C PRO A 561 0.68 -4.28 4.21
N ASN A 562 0.47 -3.64 3.07
CA ASN A 562 0.91 -2.27 2.89
C ASN A 562 0.21 -1.35 3.89
N ARG A 563 0.95 -0.40 4.44
CA ARG A 563 0.46 0.66 5.32
C ARG A 563 1.38 1.86 5.27
N ILE A 564 0.88 2.99 5.71
CA ILE A 564 1.71 4.19 5.85
C ILE A 564 2.89 3.87 6.79
N GLY A 565 4.10 4.06 6.28
CA GLY A 565 5.37 3.74 6.97
C GLY A 565 5.96 2.36 6.66
N GLN A 566 5.22 1.46 6.01
CA GLN A 566 5.71 0.17 5.56
C GLN A 566 5.04 -0.23 4.25
N GLY A 567 5.62 0.18 3.14
CA GLY A 567 5.07 0.02 1.80
C GLY A 567 5.88 -0.94 0.92
N ILE A 568 5.77 -0.73 -0.38
CA ILE A 568 6.33 -1.57 -1.43
C ILE A 568 7.88 -1.63 -1.41
N GLU A 569 8.54 -0.66 -0.82
CA GLU A 569 10.00 -0.61 -0.71
C GLU A 569 10.57 -1.80 0.06
N PHE A 570 9.82 -2.37 0.99
CA PHE A 570 10.22 -3.59 1.70
C PHE A 570 9.92 -4.84 0.86
N ASP A 571 8.89 -4.82 0.06
CA ASP A 571 8.64 -5.88 -0.92
C ASP A 571 9.76 -5.93 -1.96
N TYR A 572 10.18 -4.78 -2.48
CA TYR A 572 11.37 -4.64 -3.32
C TYR A 572 12.60 -5.34 -2.69
N CYS A 573 12.83 -5.11 -1.42
CA CYS A 573 13.96 -5.74 -0.72
C CYS A 573 13.81 -7.27 -0.63
N CYS A 574 12.64 -7.79 -0.33
CA CYS A 574 12.37 -9.22 -0.26
C CYS A 574 12.54 -9.90 -1.63
N VAL A 575 12.06 -9.28 -2.70
CA VAL A 575 12.19 -9.79 -4.08
C VAL A 575 13.66 -9.85 -4.49
N HIS A 576 14.42 -8.78 -4.28
CA HIS A 576 15.85 -8.76 -4.60
C HIS A 576 16.68 -9.73 -3.77
N ALA A 577 16.32 -9.94 -2.51
CA ALA A 577 16.93 -10.95 -1.67
C ALA A 577 16.69 -12.37 -2.22
N ALA A 578 15.46 -12.69 -2.62
CA ALA A 578 15.13 -13.97 -3.23
C ALA A 578 15.92 -14.20 -4.52
N MET A 579 15.98 -13.20 -5.40
CA MET A 579 16.77 -13.26 -6.63
C MET A 579 18.27 -13.48 -6.36
N ALA A 580 18.82 -12.81 -5.35
CA ALA A 580 20.23 -12.97 -4.96
C ALA A 580 20.51 -14.35 -4.39
N LEU A 581 19.63 -14.88 -3.53
CA LEU A 581 19.75 -16.22 -2.96
C LEU A 581 19.69 -17.33 -4.02
N LYS A 582 18.79 -17.20 -4.99
CA LYS A 582 18.73 -18.12 -6.15
C LYS A 582 20.06 -18.16 -6.92
N LYS A 583 20.66 -16.97 -7.17
CA LYS A 583 21.99 -16.88 -7.82
C LYS A 583 23.10 -17.51 -6.97
N LEU A 584 22.97 -17.53 -5.65
CA LEU A 584 23.89 -18.18 -4.72
C LEU A 584 23.65 -19.69 -4.57
N GLY A 585 22.66 -20.25 -5.26
CA GLY A 585 22.33 -21.68 -5.28
C GLY A 585 21.49 -22.16 -4.10
N PHE A 586 20.76 -21.26 -3.43
CA PHE A 586 19.79 -21.64 -2.39
C PHE A 586 18.38 -21.80 -2.99
N GLU A 587 17.63 -22.75 -2.46
CA GLU A 587 16.18 -22.76 -2.60
C GLU A 587 15.59 -21.70 -1.70
N THR A 588 14.82 -20.81 -2.27
CA THR A 588 14.27 -19.64 -1.58
C THR A 588 12.84 -19.91 -1.12
N ILE A 589 12.55 -19.51 0.12
CA ILE A 589 11.20 -19.56 0.67
C ILE A 589 10.81 -18.13 1.04
N ILE A 590 9.65 -17.68 0.60
CA ILE A 590 9.03 -16.43 1.06
C ILE A 590 7.77 -16.76 1.85
N VAL A 591 7.57 -16.05 2.97
CA VAL A 591 6.33 -16.06 3.76
C VAL A 591 5.75 -14.65 3.72
N ASN A 592 4.56 -14.49 3.17
CA ASN A 592 3.86 -13.20 3.12
C ASN A 592 2.34 -13.40 2.92
N CYS A 593 1.53 -12.40 3.31
CA CYS A 593 0.06 -12.45 3.24
C CYS A 593 -0.56 -11.32 2.39
N ASN A 594 0.27 -10.56 1.68
CA ASN A 594 -0.19 -9.44 0.86
C ASN A 594 -0.39 -9.89 -0.59
N PRO A 595 -1.62 -9.86 -1.14
CA PRO A 595 -1.88 -10.32 -2.51
C PRO A 595 -1.40 -9.36 -3.60
N GLU A 596 -1.14 -8.10 -3.24
CA GLU A 596 -0.80 -7.04 -4.20
C GLU A 596 0.68 -7.01 -4.58
N THR A 597 1.55 -7.78 -3.92
CA THR A 597 3.00 -7.66 -4.00
C THR A 597 3.65 -8.61 -5.00
N VAL A 598 4.84 -8.24 -5.48
CA VAL A 598 5.68 -9.07 -6.35
C VAL A 598 6.33 -10.23 -5.57
N SER A 599 6.59 -10.05 -4.26
CA SER A 599 7.12 -11.15 -3.42
C SER A 599 6.17 -12.33 -3.32
N THR A 600 4.87 -12.10 -3.49
CA THR A 600 3.84 -13.15 -3.53
C THR A 600 3.55 -13.66 -4.93
N ASP A 601 4.38 -13.35 -5.93
CA ASP A 601 4.33 -14.02 -7.22
C ASP A 601 4.94 -15.42 -7.13
N TYR A 602 4.30 -16.34 -7.81
CA TYR A 602 4.67 -17.75 -7.82
C TYR A 602 6.10 -18.02 -8.32
N ASP A 603 6.69 -17.10 -9.09
CA ASP A 603 8.01 -17.23 -9.70
C ASP A 603 9.11 -16.40 -9.02
N THR A 604 8.76 -15.61 -8.02
CA THR A 604 9.72 -14.78 -7.27
C THR A 604 10.59 -15.64 -6.36
N SER A 605 10.03 -16.50 -5.54
CA SER A 605 10.73 -17.51 -4.75
C SER A 605 10.55 -18.92 -5.34
N ASP A 606 11.31 -19.89 -4.87
CA ASP A 606 11.10 -21.29 -5.26
C ASP A 606 9.90 -21.88 -4.54
N LYS A 607 9.62 -21.40 -3.32
CA LYS A 607 8.42 -21.70 -2.55
C LYS A 607 7.86 -20.44 -1.93
N LEU A 608 6.57 -20.24 -2.11
CA LEU A 608 5.80 -19.19 -1.46
C LEU A 608 4.83 -19.83 -0.48
N TYR A 609 4.85 -19.38 0.77
CA TYR A 609 3.83 -19.64 1.76
C TYR A 609 2.97 -18.40 1.92
N PHE A 610 1.72 -18.53 1.53
CA PHE A 610 0.74 -17.46 1.64
C PHE A 610 0.07 -17.52 3.02
N GLU A 611 0.78 -16.97 4.03
CA GLU A 611 0.44 -17.14 5.44
C GLU A 611 0.65 -15.84 6.24
N PRO A 612 -0.04 -15.69 7.38
CA PRO A 612 0.19 -14.59 8.29
C PRO A 612 1.64 -14.56 8.80
N LEU A 613 2.15 -13.38 9.08
CA LEU A 613 3.47 -13.19 9.69
C LEU A 613 3.34 -13.17 11.22
N THR A 614 2.99 -14.32 11.80
CA THR A 614 2.92 -14.54 13.24
C THR A 614 3.97 -15.56 13.69
N LEU A 615 4.24 -15.60 15.00
CA LEU A 615 5.20 -16.59 15.54
C LEU A 615 4.75 -18.02 15.23
N GLU A 616 3.47 -18.33 15.44
CA GLU A 616 2.86 -19.62 15.17
C GLU A 616 3.07 -20.06 13.72
N ASP A 617 2.60 -19.21 12.76
CA ASP A 617 2.60 -19.57 11.35
C ASP A 617 4.04 -19.71 10.82
N VAL A 618 4.96 -18.81 11.21
CA VAL A 618 6.37 -18.86 10.78
C VAL A 618 7.10 -20.07 11.35
N LEU A 619 6.88 -20.42 12.64
CA LEU A 619 7.48 -21.60 13.25
C LEU A 619 6.98 -22.89 12.60
N SER A 620 5.71 -22.98 12.25
CA SER A 620 5.15 -24.15 11.55
C SER A 620 5.80 -24.36 10.17
N ILE A 621 6.00 -23.28 9.40
CA ILE A 621 6.71 -23.35 8.12
C ILE A 621 8.19 -23.72 8.34
N HIS A 622 8.84 -23.15 9.35
CA HIS A 622 10.23 -23.45 9.69
C HIS A 622 10.42 -24.93 10.05
N GLU A 623 9.53 -25.51 10.85
CA GLU A 623 9.55 -26.92 11.20
C GLU A 623 9.33 -27.83 10.00
N LYS A 624 8.44 -27.42 9.08
CA LYS A 624 8.17 -28.15 7.84
C LYS A 624 9.36 -28.14 6.89
N GLU A 625 9.91 -26.96 6.63
CA GLU A 625 10.91 -26.77 5.59
C GLU A 625 12.37 -26.92 6.09
N LYS A 626 12.62 -26.71 7.36
CA LYS A 626 13.95 -26.76 7.99
C LYS A 626 15.02 -25.94 7.23
N PRO A 627 14.76 -24.65 7.01
CA PRO A 627 15.72 -23.78 6.34
C PRO A 627 17.00 -23.65 7.18
N LEU A 628 18.13 -23.34 6.50
CA LEU A 628 19.41 -23.06 7.16
C LEU A 628 19.35 -21.80 8.04
N GLY A 629 18.42 -20.91 7.73
CA GLY A 629 18.15 -19.74 8.52
C GLY A 629 17.05 -18.87 7.91
N VAL A 630 16.67 -17.84 8.64
CA VAL A 630 15.60 -16.91 8.34
C VAL A 630 16.15 -15.49 8.26
N ILE A 631 15.81 -14.77 7.20
CA ILE A 631 16.13 -13.35 7.03
C ILE A 631 14.91 -12.53 7.43
N ALA A 632 15.06 -11.69 8.46
CA ALA A 632 14.02 -10.83 8.99
C ALA A 632 14.20 -9.34 8.63
N GLN A 633 15.40 -8.92 8.23
CA GLN A 633 15.72 -7.50 8.09
C GLN A 633 15.23 -6.83 6.80
N PHE A 634 14.64 -7.57 5.83
CA PHE A 634 14.20 -7.02 4.55
C PHE A 634 12.72 -6.67 4.51
N GLY A 635 11.88 -7.34 5.28
CA GLY A 635 10.43 -7.12 5.31
C GLY A 635 9.96 -5.94 6.18
N GLY A 636 10.85 -5.06 6.59
CA GLY A 636 10.53 -3.93 7.46
C GLY A 636 10.35 -4.35 8.93
N GLN A 637 9.51 -3.62 9.65
CA GLN A 637 9.36 -3.82 11.10
C GLN A 637 8.64 -5.11 11.48
N THR A 638 7.70 -5.56 10.66
CA THR A 638 6.90 -6.76 10.95
C THR A 638 7.75 -7.99 11.26
N PRO A 639 8.64 -8.43 10.35
CA PRO A 639 9.49 -9.59 10.65
C PRO A 639 10.55 -9.31 11.73
N LEU A 640 10.97 -8.06 11.92
CA LEU A 640 11.89 -7.72 13.00
C LEU A 640 11.28 -7.94 14.38
N ASN A 641 10.00 -7.61 14.54
CA ASN A 641 9.28 -7.84 15.78
C ASN A 641 9.20 -9.34 16.16
N LEU A 642 9.33 -10.23 15.18
CA LEU A 642 9.33 -11.68 15.40
C LEU A 642 10.74 -12.25 15.68
N ALA A 643 11.80 -11.52 15.33
CA ALA A 643 13.15 -12.05 15.31
C ALA A 643 13.63 -12.61 16.66
N ALA A 644 13.35 -11.91 17.76
CA ALA A 644 13.74 -12.35 19.11
C ALA A 644 12.99 -13.63 19.53
N ASP A 645 11.67 -13.68 19.31
CA ASP A 645 10.87 -14.86 19.66
C ASP A 645 11.22 -16.06 18.77
N LEU A 646 11.48 -15.84 17.49
CA LEU A 646 11.96 -16.90 16.58
C LEU A 646 13.30 -17.46 17.05
N LYS A 647 14.25 -16.59 17.42
CA LYS A 647 15.56 -17.03 17.96
C LYS A 647 15.41 -17.81 19.25
N LYS A 648 14.54 -17.36 20.18
CA LYS A 648 14.21 -18.07 21.43
C LYS A 648 13.70 -19.49 21.15
N ASN A 649 12.97 -19.69 20.06
CA ASN A 649 12.47 -20.98 19.61
C ASN A 649 13.47 -21.74 18.70
N GLY A 650 14.75 -21.39 18.71
CA GLY A 650 15.81 -22.13 18.02
C GLY A 650 15.97 -21.83 16.54
N VAL A 651 15.28 -20.83 16.02
CA VAL A 651 15.42 -20.39 14.62
C VAL A 651 16.72 -19.62 14.45
N ASN A 652 17.50 -19.97 13.43
CA ASN A 652 18.73 -19.27 13.08
C ASN A 652 18.38 -17.98 12.30
N ILE A 653 18.49 -16.81 12.94
CA ILE A 653 18.29 -15.50 12.30
C ILE A 653 19.57 -15.11 11.55
N LEU A 654 19.47 -14.93 10.24
CA LEU A 654 20.57 -14.56 9.38
C LEU A 654 20.67 -13.03 9.24
N GLY A 655 21.90 -12.52 9.24
CA GLY A 655 22.18 -11.09 9.14
C GLY A 655 22.23 -10.39 10.49
N THR A 656 21.57 -9.26 10.61
CA THR A 656 21.51 -8.50 11.86
C THR A 656 20.79 -9.29 12.96
N THR A 657 21.43 -9.44 14.10
CA THR A 657 20.88 -10.24 15.20
C THR A 657 19.82 -9.48 16.01
N PRO A 658 18.93 -10.19 16.72
CA PRO A 658 17.97 -9.53 17.62
C PRO A 658 18.64 -8.61 18.66
N GLU A 659 19.81 -8.97 19.16
CA GLU A 659 20.55 -8.14 20.12
C GLU A 659 21.04 -6.81 19.50
N THR A 660 21.40 -6.83 18.24
CA THR A 660 21.74 -5.60 17.49
C THR A 660 20.50 -4.75 17.25
N ILE A 661 19.35 -5.38 16.99
CA ILE A 661 18.07 -4.67 16.83
C ILE A 661 17.69 -3.99 18.14
N ASP A 662 17.74 -4.73 19.26
CA ASP A 662 17.46 -4.19 20.60
C ASP A 662 18.38 -3.02 20.96
N MET A 663 19.67 -3.13 20.63
CA MET A 663 20.66 -2.05 20.85
C MET A 663 20.31 -0.77 20.08
N ALA A 664 19.71 -0.89 18.90
CA ALA A 664 19.27 0.27 18.12
C ALA A 664 17.94 0.84 18.61
N GLU A 665 17.01 -0.01 19.03
CA GLU A 665 15.66 0.40 19.42
C GLU A 665 15.58 0.86 20.89
N ASP A 666 16.41 0.30 21.78
CA ASP A 666 16.51 0.74 23.16
C ASP A 666 17.31 2.06 23.26
N ARG A 667 16.61 3.13 23.63
CA ARG A 667 17.17 4.49 23.63
C ARG A 667 18.34 4.65 24.62
N ASP A 668 18.31 3.98 25.75
CA ASP A 668 19.37 4.07 26.76
C ASP A 668 20.61 3.31 26.31
N LEU A 669 20.44 2.13 25.73
CA LEU A 669 21.53 1.36 25.14
C LEU A 669 22.16 2.12 23.97
N PHE A 670 21.33 2.69 23.09
CA PHE A 670 21.79 3.46 21.96
C PHE A 670 22.55 4.73 22.41
N ARG A 671 22.03 5.47 23.39
CA ARG A 671 22.70 6.65 23.95
C ARG A 671 24.04 6.29 24.59
N ALA A 672 24.09 5.27 25.42
CA ALA A 672 25.34 4.81 26.06
C ALA A 672 26.39 4.44 25.00
N MET A 673 25.98 3.86 23.88
CA MET A 673 26.86 3.58 22.75
C MET A 673 27.34 4.87 22.07
N MET A 674 26.47 5.85 21.82
CA MET A 674 26.87 7.14 21.23
C MET A 674 27.84 7.88 22.15
N ASP A 675 27.62 7.90 23.47
CA ASP A 675 28.54 8.48 24.45
C ASP A 675 29.90 7.78 24.41
N LYS A 676 29.92 6.44 24.34
CA LYS A 676 31.16 5.65 24.20
C LYS A 676 31.92 6.02 22.92
N LEU A 677 31.18 6.23 21.83
CA LEU A 677 31.77 6.59 20.54
C LEU A 677 32.09 8.10 20.45
N GLY A 678 31.67 8.92 21.40
CA GLY A 678 31.83 10.39 21.35
C GLY A 678 31.05 11.00 20.18
N ILE A 679 29.89 10.44 19.83
CA ILE A 679 29.03 10.92 18.77
C ILE A 679 27.85 11.71 19.37
N PRO A 680 27.60 12.95 18.93
CA PRO A 680 26.54 13.78 19.48
C PRO A 680 25.14 13.24 19.24
N MET A 681 24.30 13.27 20.28
CA MET A 681 22.85 13.09 20.20
C MET A 681 22.16 14.31 20.84
N PRO A 682 20.90 14.62 20.46
CA PRO A 682 20.11 15.61 21.17
C PRO A 682 19.96 15.23 22.66
N GLU A 683 19.98 16.24 23.54
CA GLU A 683 19.70 16.01 24.97
C GLU A 683 18.32 15.40 25.14
N SER A 684 18.19 14.42 26.03
CA SER A 684 16.92 13.72 26.24
C SER A 684 16.69 13.34 27.69
N GLY A 685 15.43 12.93 27.95
CA GLY A 685 15.04 12.34 29.23
C GLY A 685 13.81 11.47 29.06
N MET A 686 13.53 10.61 30.02
CA MET A 686 12.33 9.77 30.05
C MET A 686 11.44 10.17 31.21
N ALA A 687 10.14 10.33 30.97
CA ALA A 687 9.14 10.68 31.96
C ALA A 687 8.03 9.65 32.02
N VAL A 688 7.62 9.29 33.23
CA VAL A 688 6.44 8.46 33.48
C VAL A 688 5.30 9.33 34.01
N THR A 689 5.64 10.46 34.63
CA THR A 689 4.66 11.39 35.18
C THR A 689 4.76 12.78 34.52
N VAL A 690 3.69 13.56 34.66
CA VAL A 690 3.67 14.95 34.18
C VAL A 690 4.77 15.78 34.86
N ASP A 691 4.98 15.58 36.15
CA ASP A 691 5.98 16.34 36.92
C ASP A 691 7.41 15.99 36.49
N ASP A 692 7.70 14.74 36.20
CA ASP A 692 8.98 14.32 35.60
C ASP A 692 9.19 14.98 34.24
N ALA A 693 8.15 14.99 33.39
CA ALA A 693 8.20 15.61 32.08
C ALA A 693 8.51 17.12 32.15
N LEU A 694 7.84 17.82 33.05
CA LEU A 694 8.11 19.24 33.27
C LEU A 694 9.50 19.52 33.88
N ALA A 695 10.01 18.64 34.73
CA ALA A 695 11.36 18.74 35.26
C ALA A 695 12.42 18.57 34.18
N ILE A 696 12.21 17.61 33.27
CA ILE A 696 13.04 17.40 32.07
C ILE A 696 12.94 18.59 31.14
N ALA A 697 11.74 19.09 30.87
CA ALA A 697 11.51 20.25 30.01
C ALA A 697 12.25 21.52 30.57
N LYS A 698 12.20 21.71 31.85
CA LYS A 698 12.94 22.84 32.52
C LYS A 698 14.46 22.70 32.38
N LYS A 699 14.97 21.46 32.34
CA LYS A 699 16.41 21.22 32.19
C LYS A 699 16.87 21.40 30.75
N ILE A 700 16.14 20.91 29.80
CA ILE A 700 16.50 20.87 28.37
C ILE A 700 16.13 22.20 27.68
N GLY A 701 14.95 22.76 27.99
CA GLY A 701 14.37 23.92 27.30
C GLY A 701 13.49 23.58 26.12
N TYR A 702 12.47 24.41 25.83
CA TYR A 702 11.58 24.29 24.69
C TYR A 702 12.18 24.86 23.42
N PRO A 703 11.76 24.39 22.22
CA PRO A 703 10.81 23.33 21.98
C PRO A 703 11.39 21.93 22.21
N LEU A 704 10.50 20.96 22.49
CA LEU A 704 10.84 19.56 22.76
C LEU A 704 10.08 18.63 21.84
N MET A 705 10.75 17.58 21.39
CA MET A 705 10.10 16.46 20.72
C MET A 705 9.69 15.43 21.78
N VAL A 706 8.40 15.10 21.82
CA VAL A 706 7.88 14.10 22.76
C VAL A 706 7.31 12.92 21.99
N ARG A 707 7.55 11.70 22.50
CA ARG A 707 7.05 10.48 21.90
C ARG A 707 6.89 9.36 22.91
N PRO A 708 5.89 8.48 22.76
CA PRO A 708 5.82 7.26 23.55
C PRO A 708 7.03 6.35 23.25
N SER A 709 7.54 5.67 24.24
CA SER A 709 8.55 4.63 24.05
C SER A 709 7.93 3.44 23.28
N TYR A 710 8.68 2.86 22.37
CA TYR A 710 8.28 1.69 21.57
C TYR A 710 7.08 1.90 20.62
N VAL A 711 7.02 3.05 19.94
CA VAL A 711 6.00 3.32 18.91
C VAL A 711 6.66 3.43 17.53
N LEU A 712 6.06 2.73 16.56
CA LEU A 712 6.54 2.65 15.20
C LEU A 712 6.01 3.80 14.31
N GLY A 713 6.83 4.27 13.38
CA GLY A 713 6.42 5.20 12.33
C GLY A 713 5.98 6.57 12.85
N GLY A 714 6.60 7.08 13.90
CA GLY A 714 6.33 8.41 14.45
C GLY A 714 4.96 8.56 15.13
N ARG A 715 4.24 7.47 15.35
CA ARG A 715 2.90 7.52 15.94
C ARG A 715 2.91 8.18 17.31
N GLY A 716 2.09 9.23 17.46
CA GLY A 716 1.98 9.98 18.70
C GLY A 716 3.18 10.87 19.01
N MET A 717 4.08 11.11 18.06
CA MET A 717 5.13 12.10 18.20
C MET A 717 4.57 13.52 18.03
N GLU A 718 5.03 14.43 18.85
CA GLU A 718 4.59 15.84 18.80
C GLU A 718 5.69 16.80 19.24
N VAL A 719 5.75 17.99 18.62
CA VAL A 719 6.62 19.06 19.06
C VAL A 719 5.89 19.92 20.09
N VAL A 720 6.41 19.96 21.29
CA VAL A 720 5.81 20.68 22.43
C VAL A 720 6.57 21.97 22.68
N HIS A 721 5.86 23.10 22.81
CA HIS A 721 6.44 24.44 22.85
C HIS A 721 6.44 25.08 24.22
N ASP A 722 5.64 24.57 25.16
CA ASP A 722 5.49 25.11 26.51
C ASP A 722 4.96 24.08 27.51
N ASP A 723 4.91 24.47 28.79
CA ASP A 723 4.43 23.60 29.88
C ASP A 723 2.98 23.21 29.74
N GLU A 724 2.12 24.05 29.17
CA GLU A 724 0.69 23.74 28.98
C GLU A 724 0.51 22.68 27.93
N HIS A 725 1.20 22.82 26.80
CA HIS A 725 1.20 21.81 25.73
C HIS A 725 1.77 20.48 26.23
N MET A 726 2.83 20.50 27.05
CA MET A 726 3.39 19.30 27.68
C MET A 726 2.36 18.60 28.57
N ARG A 727 1.59 19.34 29.37
CA ARG A 727 0.54 18.77 30.23
C ARG A 727 -0.56 18.10 29.40
N VAL A 728 -1.01 18.75 28.34
CA VAL A 728 -2.04 18.22 27.42
C VAL A 728 -1.54 16.93 26.77
N TYR A 729 -0.32 16.92 26.25
CA TYR A 729 0.28 15.74 25.64
C TYR A 729 0.40 14.58 26.65
N MET A 730 0.95 14.81 27.81
CA MET A 730 1.15 13.79 28.85
C MET A 730 -0.19 13.21 29.33
N ALA A 731 -1.22 14.04 29.48
CA ALA A 731 -2.55 13.57 29.88
C ALA A 731 -3.16 12.63 28.83
N ALA A 732 -2.98 12.94 27.57
CA ALA A 732 -3.46 12.09 26.46
C ALA A 732 -2.64 10.79 26.34
N ALA A 733 -1.31 10.87 26.47
CA ALA A 733 -0.40 9.74 26.34
C ALA A 733 -0.51 8.73 27.50
N VAL A 734 -0.61 9.21 28.73
CA VAL A 734 -0.76 8.35 29.94
C VAL A 734 -2.10 7.59 29.93
N GLY A 735 -3.14 8.18 29.37
CA GLY A 735 -4.44 7.50 29.21
C GLY A 735 -4.38 6.31 28.25
N VAL A 736 -3.42 6.29 27.31
CA VAL A 736 -3.27 5.23 26.30
C VAL A 736 -2.26 4.15 26.74
N THR A 737 -1.22 4.52 27.48
CA THR A 737 -0.13 3.59 27.90
C THR A 737 0.35 3.94 29.30
N PRO A 738 -0.41 3.54 30.36
CA PRO A 738 -0.11 3.96 31.72
C PRO A 738 1.26 3.54 32.27
N ASP A 739 1.82 2.43 31.78
CA ASP A 739 3.06 1.83 32.31
C ASP A 739 4.29 2.04 31.40
N ARG A 740 4.18 2.90 30.39
CA ARG A 740 5.30 3.13 29.44
C ARG A 740 5.82 4.55 29.55
N PRO A 741 7.15 4.73 29.63
CA PRO A 741 7.72 6.06 29.71
C PRO A 741 7.55 6.83 28.38
N ILE A 742 7.41 8.15 28.50
CA ILE A 742 7.44 9.10 27.40
C ILE A 742 8.89 9.59 27.24
N LEU A 743 9.40 9.50 26.03
CA LEU A 743 10.69 10.04 25.68
C LEU A 743 10.54 11.52 25.31
N ILE A 744 11.42 12.34 25.85
CA ILE A 744 11.48 13.79 25.65
C ILE A 744 12.87 14.13 25.14
N ASP A 745 12.96 14.55 23.89
CA ASP A 745 14.21 14.96 23.26
C ASP A 745 14.23 16.48 23.02
N ARG A 746 15.39 17.10 23.10
CA ARG A 746 15.57 18.47 22.60
C ARG A 746 15.22 18.49 21.11
N PHE A 747 14.31 19.38 20.74
CA PHE A 747 14.00 19.61 19.33
C PHE A 747 15.07 20.49 18.68
N LEU A 748 15.67 20.02 17.60
CA LEU A 748 16.69 20.74 16.85
C LEU A 748 16.01 21.72 15.88
N ASN A 749 15.82 22.95 16.36
CA ASN A 749 15.07 23.94 15.60
C ASN A 749 15.85 24.43 14.38
N ASN A 750 15.24 24.39 13.21
CA ASN A 750 15.86 24.76 11.93
C ASN A 750 17.08 23.90 11.54
N ALA A 751 17.22 22.71 12.08
CA ALA A 751 18.26 21.78 11.66
C ALA A 751 17.98 21.22 10.26
N LEU A 752 19.03 21.01 9.49
CA LEU A 752 18.96 20.28 8.22
C LEU A 752 18.98 18.79 8.52
N GLU A 753 17.96 18.06 8.08
CA GLU A 753 17.88 16.61 8.25
C GLU A 753 18.49 15.89 7.06
N CYS A 754 19.12 14.75 7.31
CA CYS A 754 19.73 13.93 6.27
C CYS A 754 19.81 12.46 6.68
N GLU A 755 19.94 11.60 5.69
CA GLU A 755 20.03 10.15 5.87
C GLU A 755 21.25 9.55 5.18
N ALA A 756 21.73 8.43 5.71
CA ALA A 756 22.76 7.61 5.09
C ALA A 756 22.37 6.14 5.17
N ASP A 757 22.15 5.51 4.02
CA ASP A 757 22.04 4.06 3.92
C ASP A 757 23.42 3.44 3.79
N ALA A 758 23.66 2.34 4.49
CA ALA A 758 24.93 1.65 4.52
C ALA A 758 24.80 0.15 4.30
N ILE A 759 25.86 -0.44 3.77
CA ILE A 759 26.07 -1.90 3.70
C ILE A 759 27.24 -2.23 4.63
N SER A 760 27.05 -3.18 5.53
CA SER A 760 28.05 -3.58 6.52
C SER A 760 28.22 -5.09 6.58
N ASP A 761 29.48 -5.56 6.73
CA ASP A 761 29.81 -6.96 7.02
C ASP A 761 30.19 -7.19 8.50
N GLY A 762 30.05 -6.15 9.33
CA GLY A 762 30.46 -6.12 10.73
C GLY A 762 31.85 -5.48 10.97
N GLU A 763 32.72 -5.50 9.98
CA GLU A 763 34.06 -4.88 10.04
C GLU A 763 34.22 -3.72 9.06
N ASN A 764 33.75 -3.93 7.81
CA ASN A 764 33.81 -2.95 6.74
C ASN A 764 32.42 -2.40 6.49
N VAL A 765 32.33 -1.09 6.23
CA VAL A 765 31.06 -0.40 6.00
C VAL A 765 31.19 0.51 4.79
N PHE A 766 30.23 0.42 3.89
CA PHE A 766 30.16 1.25 2.70
C PHE A 766 28.91 2.11 2.71
N VAL A 767 29.06 3.42 2.51
CA VAL A 767 27.98 4.41 2.39
C VAL A 767 28.03 4.96 0.97
N PRO A 768 27.06 4.67 0.11
CA PRO A 768 27.07 5.10 -1.30
C PRO A 768 27.04 6.62 -1.47
N ALA A 769 26.16 7.29 -0.72
CA ALA A 769 25.97 8.73 -0.72
C ALA A 769 25.19 9.15 0.53
N VAL A 770 25.17 10.46 0.82
CA VAL A 770 24.34 11.09 1.86
C VAL A 770 23.16 11.77 1.18
N MET A 771 21.97 11.49 1.65
CA MET A 771 20.71 12.06 1.17
C MET A 771 20.33 13.25 2.05
N GLU A 772 20.02 14.39 1.43
CA GLU A 772 19.61 15.62 2.11
C GLU A 772 18.10 15.79 1.99
N HIS A 773 17.45 16.14 3.11
CA HIS A 773 16.05 16.54 3.13
C HIS A 773 15.92 18.03 2.78
N ILE A 774 14.92 18.36 1.97
CA ILE A 774 14.64 19.74 1.58
C ILE A 774 13.91 20.46 2.71
N GLU A 775 12.95 19.80 3.35
CA GLU A 775 12.30 20.29 4.55
C GLU A 775 13.24 20.21 5.77
N LEU A 776 13.07 21.16 6.67
CA LEU A 776 13.82 21.17 7.92
C LEU A 776 13.38 20.05 8.87
N ALA A 777 14.24 19.70 9.82
CA ALA A 777 13.96 18.70 10.85
C ALA A 777 12.64 18.97 11.60
N GLY A 778 11.91 17.88 11.86
CA GLY A 778 10.58 17.90 12.46
C GLY A 778 9.46 17.42 11.54
N ILE A 779 9.75 17.24 10.27
CA ILE A 779 8.88 16.56 9.31
C ILE A 779 9.41 15.13 9.13
N HIS A 780 8.52 14.14 9.14
CA HIS A 780 8.93 12.76 8.95
C HIS A 780 9.65 12.57 7.61
N SER A 781 10.76 11.84 7.62
CA SER A 781 11.61 11.61 6.43
C SER A 781 10.84 11.06 5.22
N GLY A 782 9.78 10.27 5.46
CA GLY A 782 8.90 9.77 4.42
C GLY A 782 8.09 10.83 3.70
N ASP A 783 7.77 11.92 4.39
CA ASP A 783 6.95 13.04 3.88
C ASP A 783 7.81 14.18 3.35
N SER A 784 9.12 14.16 3.58
CA SER A 784 10.06 15.17 3.09
C SER A 784 10.47 14.87 1.64
N ALA A 785 10.61 15.95 0.86
CA ALA A 785 11.36 15.88 -0.39
C ALA A 785 12.85 15.69 -0.09
N CYS A 786 13.53 14.88 -0.87
CA CYS A 786 14.92 14.54 -0.61
C CYS A 786 15.76 14.57 -1.89
N VAL A 787 17.00 15.02 -1.78
CA VAL A 787 17.95 15.03 -2.89
C VAL A 787 19.15 14.13 -2.63
N LEU A 788 19.55 13.38 -3.65
CA LEU A 788 20.69 12.48 -3.62
C LEU A 788 21.54 12.68 -4.90
N PRO A 789 22.84 12.96 -4.80
CA PRO A 789 23.60 13.26 -3.60
C PRO A 789 23.22 14.62 -2.98
N SER A 790 23.58 14.83 -1.71
CA SER A 790 23.33 16.09 -0.99
C SER A 790 23.90 17.31 -1.71
N LYS A 791 23.25 18.47 -1.58
CA LYS A 791 23.59 19.73 -2.25
C LYS A 791 24.12 20.82 -1.29
N ASN A 792 23.48 20.99 -0.15
CA ASN A 792 23.79 22.05 0.81
C ASN A 792 24.61 21.54 2.00
N ILE A 793 24.80 20.25 2.15
CA ILE A 793 25.65 19.69 3.20
C ILE A 793 27.11 19.86 2.79
N SER A 794 27.91 20.48 3.65
CA SER A 794 29.35 20.68 3.39
C SER A 794 30.07 19.31 3.25
N ASP A 795 31.11 19.24 2.42
CA ASP A 795 31.95 18.03 2.28
C ASP A 795 32.47 17.55 3.63
N LYS A 796 32.80 18.47 4.55
CA LYS A 796 33.21 18.17 5.92
C LYS A 796 32.14 17.38 6.66
N ASN A 797 30.89 17.84 6.61
CA ASN A 797 29.78 17.19 7.31
C ASN A 797 29.38 15.88 6.62
N VAL A 798 29.48 15.79 5.30
CA VAL A 798 29.28 14.52 4.57
C VAL A 798 30.27 13.46 5.06
N GLU A 799 31.54 13.81 5.21
CA GLU A 799 32.56 12.88 5.72
C GLU A 799 32.35 12.53 7.21
N ILE A 800 31.88 13.47 8.03
CA ILE A 800 31.51 13.20 9.42
C ILE A 800 30.34 12.21 9.49
N ILE A 801 29.30 12.40 8.67
CA ILE A 801 28.15 11.50 8.60
C ILE A 801 28.61 10.08 8.20
N LYS A 802 29.45 9.98 7.17
CA LYS A 802 29.99 8.69 6.75
C LYS A 802 30.85 8.03 7.84
N ASP A 803 31.68 8.81 8.55
CA ASP A 803 32.49 8.31 9.67
C ASP A 803 31.62 7.82 10.81
N TYR A 804 30.63 8.60 11.21
CA TYR A 804 29.68 8.19 12.26
C TYR A 804 28.94 6.91 11.87
N THR A 805 28.43 6.84 10.63
CA THR A 805 27.76 5.65 10.09
C THR A 805 28.66 4.41 10.17
N ARG A 806 29.93 4.54 9.74
CA ARG A 806 30.91 3.43 9.78
C ARG A 806 31.17 2.97 11.22
N ARG A 807 31.40 3.90 12.14
CA ARG A 807 31.71 3.59 13.54
C ARG A 807 30.53 2.98 14.28
N ILE A 808 29.32 3.47 14.04
CA ILE A 808 28.07 2.93 14.62
C ILE A 808 27.81 1.52 14.09
N ALA A 809 27.84 1.32 12.77
CA ALA A 809 27.59 0.02 12.17
C ALA A 809 28.60 -1.06 12.67
N LYS A 810 29.86 -0.65 12.85
CA LYS A 810 30.88 -1.54 13.37
C LYS A 810 30.67 -1.86 14.85
N GLU A 811 30.38 -0.88 15.69
CA GLU A 811 30.13 -1.07 17.12
C GLU A 811 28.89 -1.97 17.36
N MET A 812 27.85 -1.80 16.53
CA MET A 812 26.64 -2.62 16.57
C MET A 812 26.80 -3.99 15.91
N ASN A 813 27.95 -4.24 15.25
CA ASN A 813 28.18 -5.46 14.46
C ASN A 813 27.05 -5.73 13.43
N VAL A 814 26.64 -4.68 12.71
CA VAL A 814 25.59 -4.79 11.70
C VAL A 814 26.06 -5.67 10.54
N LYS A 815 25.22 -6.62 10.12
CA LYS A 815 25.47 -7.49 8.96
C LYS A 815 24.31 -7.38 7.98
N GLY A 816 24.55 -6.69 6.88
CA GLY A 816 23.57 -6.40 5.85
C GLY A 816 23.33 -4.89 5.71
N LEU A 817 22.08 -4.45 5.77
CA LEU A 817 21.68 -3.05 5.59
C LEU A 817 21.55 -2.30 6.92
N MET A 818 21.83 -1.01 6.87
CA MET A 818 21.56 -0.07 7.96
C MET A 818 21.19 1.29 7.37
N ASN A 819 20.16 1.90 7.92
CA ASN A 819 19.81 3.30 7.67
C ASN A 819 20.11 4.14 8.90
N MET A 820 20.70 5.29 8.69
CA MET A 820 21.02 6.27 9.73
C MET A 820 20.34 7.59 9.44
N GLN A 821 19.70 8.17 10.45
CA GLN A 821 19.14 9.52 10.39
C GLN A 821 19.93 10.50 11.22
N TYR A 822 20.21 11.66 10.64
CA TYR A 822 21.02 12.73 11.19
C TYR A 822 20.32 14.07 11.08
N ALA A 823 20.69 15.00 11.96
CA ALA A 823 20.34 16.40 11.84
C ALA A 823 21.58 17.28 12.03
N ILE A 824 21.69 18.36 11.27
CA ILE A 824 22.81 19.31 11.34
C ILE A 824 22.29 20.63 11.87
N GLU A 825 22.75 21.01 13.06
CA GLU A 825 22.44 22.30 13.67
C GLU A 825 23.75 23.02 14.01
N ASN A 826 23.91 24.24 13.54
CA ASN A 826 25.13 25.06 13.79
C ASN A 826 26.46 24.31 13.47
N ASP A 827 26.52 23.66 12.30
CA ASP A 827 27.67 22.88 11.83
C ASP A 827 28.01 21.65 12.71
N THR A 828 27.10 21.24 13.59
CA THR A 828 27.23 20.03 14.42
C THR A 828 26.29 18.96 13.89
N VAL A 829 26.82 17.76 13.62
CA VAL A 829 26.06 16.60 13.17
C VAL A 829 25.59 15.81 14.37
N TYR A 830 24.28 15.71 14.54
CA TYR A 830 23.61 14.91 15.58
C TYR A 830 23.04 13.63 14.98
N VAL A 831 23.21 12.50 15.68
CA VAL A 831 22.52 11.25 15.35
C VAL A 831 21.11 11.30 15.94
N LEU A 832 20.10 11.01 15.12
CA LEU A 832 18.73 10.89 15.56
C LEU A 832 18.35 9.42 15.86
N GLU A 833 18.59 8.54 14.91
CA GLU A 833 18.32 7.10 15.06
C GLU A 833 19.13 6.24 14.10
N ALA A 834 19.23 4.95 14.42
CA ALA A 834 19.79 3.91 13.58
C ALA A 834 18.77 2.79 13.37
N ASN A 835 18.63 2.35 12.13
CA ASN A 835 17.75 1.26 11.73
C ASN A 835 18.59 0.14 11.08
N PRO A 836 19.01 -0.91 11.82
CA PRO A 836 19.86 -1.98 11.29
C PRO A 836 19.07 -3.00 10.46
N ARG A 837 18.37 -2.49 9.46
CA ARG A 837 17.48 -3.20 8.55
C ARG A 837 17.39 -2.48 7.23
N ALA A 838 16.64 -3.05 6.27
CA ALA A 838 16.22 -2.34 5.09
C ALA A 838 15.41 -1.08 5.48
N SER A 839 15.57 -0.04 4.70
CA SER A 839 14.87 1.23 4.84
C SER A 839 14.01 1.49 3.60
N ARG A 840 13.15 2.49 3.70
CA ARG A 840 12.35 2.96 2.57
C ARG A 840 13.20 3.58 1.47
N THR A 841 14.36 4.11 1.81
CA THR A 841 15.28 4.78 0.87
C THR A 841 16.16 3.80 0.08
N VAL A 842 16.22 2.51 0.45
CA VAL A 842 17.05 1.50 -0.24
C VAL A 842 16.77 1.40 -1.75
N PRO A 843 15.52 1.35 -2.24
CA PRO A 843 15.27 1.34 -3.68
C PRO A 843 15.75 2.63 -4.37
N LEU A 844 15.50 3.77 -3.76
CA LEU A 844 15.94 5.09 -4.24
C LEU A 844 17.46 5.15 -4.38
N VAL A 845 18.18 4.84 -3.30
CA VAL A 845 19.65 4.83 -3.27
C VAL A 845 20.20 3.84 -4.28
N SER A 846 19.59 2.65 -4.38
CA SER A 846 19.99 1.62 -5.33
C SER A 846 19.94 2.12 -6.77
N LYS A 847 18.86 2.84 -7.14
CA LYS A 847 18.62 3.33 -8.50
C LYS A 847 19.43 4.58 -8.81
N VAL A 848 19.42 5.58 -7.93
CA VAL A 848 20.17 6.84 -8.15
C VAL A 848 21.69 6.58 -8.15
N CYS A 849 22.18 5.76 -7.23
CA CYS A 849 23.61 5.44 -7.14
C CYS A 849 24.04 4.27 -8.05
N ASN A 850 23.10 3.64 -8.72
CA ASN A 850 23.32 2.43 -9.54
C ASN A 850 24.16 1.39 -8.78
N ILE A 851 23.63 0.96 -7.63
CA ILE A 851 24.23 -0.04 -6.74
C ILE A 851 23.16 -1.01 -6.24
N GLY A 852 23.42 -2.30 -6.37
CA GLY A 852 22.51 -3.33 -5.86
C GLY A 852 22.65 -3.49 -4.34
N MET A 853 22.06 -2.59 -3.55
CA MET A 853 22.15 -2.62 -2.09
C MET A 853 21.71 -3.95 -1.50
N VAL A 854 20.53 -4.44 -1.87
CA VAL A 854 19.96 -5.69 -1.33
C VAL A 854 20.72 -6.94 -1.78
N PRO A 855 21.08 -7.12 -3.07
CA PRO A 855 21.94 -8.24 -3.48
C PRO A 855 23.26 -8.31 -2.73
N LEU A 856 23.93 -7.17 -2.50
CA LEU A 856 25.18 -7.11 -1.74
C LEU A 856 24.96 -7.48 -0.28
N ALA A 857 23.93 -6.93 0.35
CA ALA A 857 23.57 -7.28 1.72
C ALA A 857 23.23 -8.77 1.85
N THR A 858 22.54 -9.37 0.88
CA THR A 858 22.20 -10.79 0.87
C THR A 858 23.46 -11.67 0.78
N GLN A 859 24.45 -11.26 -0.01
CA GLN A 859 25.76 -11.94 -0.04
C GLN A 859 26.44 -11.92 1.32
N ILE A 860 26.45 -10.76 2.00
CA ILE A 860 27.02 -10.61 3.34
C ILE A 860 26.30 -11.49 4.36
N ILE A 861 24.98 -11.44 4.38
CA ILE A 861 24.13 -12.21 5.29
C ILE A 861 24.40 -13.72 5.18
N THR A 862 24.71 -14.18 3.98
CA THR A 862 24.95 -15.59 3.69
C THR A 862 26.41 -16.02 3.80
N MET A 863 27.36 -15.10 4.05
CA MET A 863 28.78 -15.43 4.20
C MET A 863 29.07 -16.57 5.20
N PRO A 864 28.42 -16.62 6.39
CA PRO A 864 28.65 -17.72 7.33
C PRO A 864 28.28 -19.10 6.77
N ILE A 865 27.40 -19.14 5.78
CA ILE A 865 26.90 -20.38 5.17
C ILE A 865 27.68 -20.72 3.87
N THR A 866 28.00 -19.69 3.08
CA THR A 866 28.65 -19.85 1.78
C THR A 866 30.17 -19.93 1.85
N GLY A 867 30.76 -19.29 2.87
CA GLY A 867 32.23 -19.11 2.96
C GLY A 867 32.78 -18.10 1.95
N ASN A 868 31.92 -17.38 1.24
CA ASN A 868 32.37 -16.37 0.26
C ASN A 868 32.98 -15.15 0.99
N PRO A 869 33.98 -14.46 0.35
CA PRO A 869 34.52 -13.23 0.90
C PRO A 869 33.49 -12.10 0.92
N SER A 870 33.66 -11.12 1.81
CA SER A 870 32.84 -9.92 1.85
C SER A 870 33.01 -9.09 0.57
N PRO A 871 31.93 -8.63 -0.04
CA PRO A 871 32.00 -7.72 -1.18
C PRO A 871 32.34 -6.28 -0.77
N VAL A 872 32.20 -5.92 0.50
CA VAL A 872 32.30 -4.52 0.98
C VAL A 872 33.66 -3.88 0.72
N PRO A 873 34.81 -4.55 0.93
CA PRO A 873 36.11 -3.93 0.69
C PRO A 873 36.39 -3.54 -0.77
N GLU A 874 35.67 -4.14 -1.71
CA GLU A 874 35.81 -3.85 -3.15
C GLU A 874 34.90 -2.69 -3.62
N LEU A 875 33.93 -2.26 -2.81
CA LEU A 875 33.02 -1.19 -3.15
C LEU A 875 33.74 0.17 -3.13
N LYS A 876 33.46 0.97 -4.14
CA LYS A 876 34.02 2.31 -4.28
C LYS A 876 32.93 3.35 -4.50
N GLU A 877 33.10 4.50 -3.90
CA GLU A 877 32.22 5.63 -4.12
C GLU A 877 32.25 6.06 -5.59
N LYS A 878 31.09 6.31 -6.15
CA LYS A 878 30.93 6.81 -7.51
C LYS A 878 30.79 8.33 -7.51
N LYS A 879 31.31 8.99 -8.55
CA LYS A 879 30.95 10.37 -8.84
C LYS A 879 29.68 10.40 -9.65
N PHE A 880 28.73 11.23 -9.23
CA PHE A 880 27.44 11.38 -9.90
C PHE A 880 27.49 12.61 -10.82
N ASN A 881 27.04 12.43 -12.08
CA ASN A 881 26.82 13.52 -13.03
C ASN A 881 25.34 13.90 -13.09
N HIS A 882 24.54 13.39 -12.19
CA HIS A 882 23.10 13.59 -12.06
C HIS A 882 22.73 13.67 -10.60
N CYS A 883 21.52 14.15 -10.34
CA CYS A 883 20.88 14.02 -9.05
C CYS A 883 19.50 13.38 -9.19
N GLY A 884 19.08 12.73 -8.14
CA GLY A 884 17.72 12.26 -7.96
C GLY A 884 17.03 13.05 -6.87
N VAL A 885 15.81 13.48 -7.15
CA VAL A 885 14.93 14.10 -6.16
C VAL A 885 13.74 13.18 -5.93
N LYS A 886 13.58 12.75 -4.68
CA LYS A 886 12.39 12.05 -4.23
C LYS A 886 11.35 13.08 -3.77
N GLU A 887 10.10 12.91 -4.16
CA GLU A 887 8.96 13.66 -3.63
C GLU A 887 7.93 12.72 -3.04
N ALA A 888 7.26 13.14 -1.98
CA ALA A 888 6.23 12.38 -1.31
C ALA A 888 4.85 12.58 -1.96
N VAL A 889 4.03 11.55 -1.96
CA VAL A 889 2.65 11.64 -2.39
C VAL A 889 1.72 11.57 -1.20
N LEU A 890 0.96 12.65 -0.99
CA LEU A 890 0.15 12.87 0.19
C LEU A 890 -1.34 12.75 -0.13
N PRO A 891 -2.13 11.97 0.63
CA PRO A 891 -3.54 11.68 0.32
C PRO A 891 -4.52 12.70 0.90
N PHE A 892 -4.14 13.98 1.08
CA PHE A 892 -5.01 14.99 1.70
C PHE A 892 -6.27 15.30 0.89
N ASN A 893 -6.25 15.05 -0.43
CA ASN A 893 -7.44 15.12 -1.27
C ASN A 893 -8.52 14.10 -0.86
N MET A 894 -8.12 12.98 -0.22
CA MET A 894 -9.01 11.95 0.29
C MET A 894 -9.48 12.23 1.72
N PHE A 895 -8.78 13.08 2.47
CA PHE A 895 -9.03 13.45 3.87
C PHE A 895 -9.16 14.97 3.99
N GLN A 896 -10.17 15.54 3.34
CA GLN A 896 -10.39 17.00 3.25
C GLN A 896 -10.63 17.67 4.60
N GLU A 897 -11.07 16.91 5.60
CA GLU A 897 -11.29 17.36 6.97
C GLU A 897 -10.00 17.46 7.81
N VAL A 898 -8.87 16.97 7.29
CA VAL A 898 -7.59 16.93 8.01
C VAL A 898 -6.73 18.13 7.66
N ASP A 899 -6.08 18.70 8.66
CA ASP A 899 -5.07 19.74 8.47
C ASP A 899 -3.87 19.18 7.69
N PRO A 900 -3.49 19.74 6.54
CA PRO A 900 -2.40 19.24 5.71
C PRO A 900 -1.00 19.59 6.24
N LEU A 901 -0.88 20.22 7.40
CA LEU A 901 0.42 20.50 8.00
C LEU A 901 1.17 19.19 8.28
N LEU A 902 2.38 19.10 7.74
CA LEU A 902 3.28 17.99 7.97
C LEU A 902 3.96 18.10 9.34
N GLY A 903 4.36 16.96 9.87
CA GLY A 903 4.99 16.87 11.19
C GLY A 903 5.80 15.58 11.33
N PRO A 904 6.12 15.18 12.55
CA PRO A 904 6.99 14.03 12.80
C PRO A 904 6.33 12.68 12.52
N GLU A 905 5.02 12.66 12.30
CA GLU A 905 4.28 11.43 11.93
C GLU A 905 4.08 11.36 10.43
N MET A 906 4.45 10.21 9.82
CA MET A 906 4.30 9.98 8.39
C MET A 906 2.85 9.91 7.94
N ARG A 907 2.55 10.58 6.81
CA ARG A 907 1.22 10.65 6.18
C ARG A 907 1.21 10.27 4.70
N SER A 908 2.37 10.26 4.04
CA SER A 908 2.47 9.90 2.62
C SER A 908 2.13 8.44 2.36
N THR A 909 1.49 8.18 1.23
CA THR A 909 1.13 6.83 0.75
C THR A 909 2.16 6.24 -0.19
N GLY A 910 2.92 7.08 -0.87
CA GLY A 910 3.91 6.68 -1.85
C GLY A 910 4.93 7.78 -2.13
N GLU A 911 5.79 7.50 -3.07
CA GLU A 911 6.86 8.40 -3.48
C GLU A 911 7.11 8.35 -4.98
N VAL A 912 7.71 9.40 -5.51
CA VAL A 912 8.15 9.51 -6.90
C VAL A 912 9.60 9.95 -6.97
N LEU A 913 10.23 9.76 -8.11
CA LEU A 913 11.61 10.14 -8.37
C LEU A 913 11.72 10.96 -9.65
N GLY A 914 12.28 12.16 -9.53
CA GLY A 914 12.76 12.95 -10.64
C GLY A 914 14.28 12.83 -10.77
N MET A 915 14.78 12.58 -11.96
CA MET A 915 16.23 12.49 -12.24
C MET A 915 16.64 13.45 -13.34
N ALA A 916 17.69 14.20 -13.13
CA ALA A 916 18.28 15.11 -14.11
C ALA A 916 19.75 15.40 -13.82
N SER A 917 20.40 16.15 -14.72
CA SER A 917 21.77 16.61 -14.51
C SER A 917 21.91 17.72 -13.47
N ASP A 918 20.85 18.50 -13.29
CA ASP A 918 20.77 19.55 -12.27
C ASP A 918 19.60 19.34 -11.31
N PHE A 919 19.66 20.02 -10.17
CA PHE A 919 18.68 19.89 -9.10
C PHE A 919 17.32 20.47 -9.50
N GLY A 920 17.28 21.66 -10.15
CA GLY A 920 16.02 22.33 -10.49
C GLY A 920 15.17 21.47 -11.43
N GLU A 921 15.78 20.89 -12.47
CA GLU A 921 15.07 19.97 -13.39
C GLU A 921 14.64 18.67 -12.68
N ALA A 922 15.51 18.09 -11.83
CA ALA A 922 15.17 16.88 -11.08
C ALA A 922 14.00 17.11 -10.12
N PHE A 923 14.00 18.24 -9.41
CA PHE A 923 12.91 18.61 -8.50
C PHE A 923 11.61 18.87 -9.26
N PHE A 924 11.67 19.63 -10.37
CA PHE A 924 10.49 19.86 -11.22
C PHE A 924 9.88 18.55 -11.74
N LYS A 925 10.72 17.60 -12.17
CA LYS A 925 10.25 16.26 -12.58
C LYS A 925 9.61 15.49 -11.43
N ALA A 926 10.15 15.58 -10.22
CA ALA A 926 9.56 14.95 -9.05
C ALA A 926 8.17 15.53 -8.75
N GLU A 927 8.02 16.85 -8.80
CA GLU A 927 6.73 17.52 -8.64
C GLU A 927 5.72 17.11 -9.73
N GLU A 928 6.13 17.12 -11.01
CA GLU A 928 5.28 16.62 -12.11
C GLU A 928 4.79 15.18 -11.85
N ALA A 929 5.65 14.35 -11.27
CA ALA A 929 5.37 12.93 -11.06
C ALA A 929 4.40 12.66 -9.90
N THR A 930 4.19 13.61 -8.98
CA THR A 930 3.19 13.47 -7.90
C THR A 930 1.75 13.51 -8.39
N GLN A 931 1.53 13.76 -9.69
CA GLN A 931 0.23 14.01 -10.31
C GLN A 931 -0.43 15.34 -9.88
N THR A 932 0.31 16.20 -9.19
CA THR A 932 -0.09 17.55 -8.86
C THR A 932 0.68 18.48 -9.80
N ALA A 933 0.06 18.85 -10.92
CA ALA A 933 0.71 19.70 -11.90
C ALA A 933 1.04 21.08 -11.29
N LEU A 934 2.31 21.49 -11.37
CA LEU A 934 2.71 22.84 -11.04
C LEU A 934 2.12 23.81 -12.06
N PRO A 935 1.49 24.92 -11.63
CA PRO A 935 1.04 25.95 -12.56
C PRO A 935 2.21 26.53 -13.34
N LEU A 936 2.07 26.65 -14.66
CA LEU A 936 3.08 27.26 -15.55
C LEU A 936 2.78 28.72 -15.86
N GLU A 937 1.62 29.20 -15.43
CA GLU A 937 1.15 30.59 -15.59
C GLU A 937 0.21 30.96 -14.44
N GLY A 938 -0.04 32.24 -14.23
CA GLY A 938 -0.99 32.73 -13.24
C GLY A 938 -0.37 33.69 -12.22
N THR A 939 -0.78 33.55 -10.94
CA THR A 939 -0.33 34.44 -9.87
C THR A 939 0.33 33.63 -8.77
N VAL A 940 1.54 34.02 -8.37
CA VAL A 940 2.30 33.44 -7.26
C VAL A 940 2.19 34.30 -6.01
N LEU A 941 1.91 33.70 -4.86
CA LEU A 941 2.02 34.35 -3.57
C LEU A 941 3.41 34.11 -2.98
N ILE A 942 4.16 35.20 -2.71
CA ILE A 942 5.47 35.13 -2.06
C ILE A 942 5.37 35.73 -0.66
N SER A 943 5.69 34.92 0.35
CA SER A 943 5.78 35.33 1.74
C SER A 943 6.95 34.62 2.41
N VAL A 944 7.99 35.33 2.79
CA VAL A 944 9.22 34.76 3.33
C VAL A 944 9.56 35.26 4.72
N ASN A 945 10.22 34.41 5.49
CA ASN A 945 10.78 34.76 6.78
C ASN A 945 11.95 35.73 6.61
N ASP A 946 12.27 36.50 7.66
CA ASP A 946 13.37 37.49 7.60
C ASP A 946 14.73 36.84 7.33
N ARG A 947 14.96 35.62 7.75
CA ARG A 947 16.21 34.88 7.50
C ARG A 947 16.43 34.52 6.03
N ASP A 948 15.33 34.33 5.27
CA ASP A 948 15.36 33.87 3.89
C ASP A 948 15.26 35.03 2.89
N LYS A 949 15.23 36.26 3.37
CA LYS A 949 15.10 37.46 2.54
C LYS A 949 16.29 37.74 1.61
N SER A 950 17.45 37.17 1.92
CA SER A 950 18.65 37.31 1.07
C SER A 950 18.46 36.73 -0.34
N GLU A 951 17.65 35.69 -0.47
CA GLU A 951 17.37 34.98 -1.74
C GLU A 951 16.08 35.44 -2.40
N LEU A 952 15.26 36.23 -1.70
CA LEU A 952 13.96 36.69 -2.15
C LEU A 952 13.94 37.31 -3.54
N ILE A 953 14.91 38.14 -3.84
CA ILE A 953 14.94 38.92 -5.08
C ILE A 953 15.18 38.00 -6.29
N GLU A 954 16.11 37.06 -6.17
CA GLU A 954 16.39 36.07 -7.22
C GLU A 954 15.16 35.20 -7.51
N VAL A 955 14.47 34.76 -6.48
CA VAL A 955 13.24 33.96 -6.61
C VAL A 955 12.12 34.79 -7.28
N ALA A 956 11.91 36.02 -6.81
CA ALA A 956 10.90 36.91 -7.38
C ALA A 956 11.17 37.29 -8.85
N GLU A 957 12.44 37.52 -9.21
CA GLU A 957 12.86 37.76 -10.57
C GLU A 957 12.60 36.56 -11.47
N GLY A 958 12.95 35.36 -11.02
CA GLY A 958 12.67 34.12 -11.78
C GLY A 958 11.18 33.92 -12.04
N PHE A 959 10.29 34.12 -11.07
CA PHE A 959 8.84 34.04 -11.31
C PHE A 959 8.34 35.12 -12.26
N HIS A 960 8.89 36.34 -12.14
CA HIS A 960 8.54 37.43 -13.05
C HIS A 960 8.99 37.14 -14.49
N GLU A 961 10.19 36.60 -14.68
CA GLU A 961 10.72 36.22 -16.00
C GLU A 961 9.89 35.06 -16.61
N CYS A 962 9.39 34.15 -15.80
CA CYS A 962 8.45 33.11 -16.19
C CYS A 962 7.04 33.63 -16.52
N GLY A 963 6.77 34.93 -16.34
CA GLY A 963 5.48 35.55 -16.68
C GLY A 963 4.41 35.48 -15.59
N PHE A 964 4.75 35.10 -14.36
CA PHE A 964 3.81 35.09 -13.25
C PHE A 964 3.51 36.50 -12.72
N ASN A 965 2.27 36.72 -12.31
CA ASN A 965 1.92 37.85 -11.49
C ASN A 965 2.34 37.57 -10.03
N ILE A 966 2.94 38.54 -9.36
CA ILE A 966 3.41 38.36 -8.00
C ILE A 966 2.50 39.11 -7.04
N ILE A 967 2.01 38.41 -6.00
CA ILE A 967 1.40 38.99 -4.82
C ILE A 967 2.27 38.65 -3.60
N ALA A 968 2.41 39.57 -2.67
CA ALA A 968 3.30 39.34 -1.52
C ALA A 968 2.83 40.06 -0.25
N THR A 969 3.16 39.48 0.89
CA THR A 969 2.83 40.06 2.20
C THR A 969 3.80 41.21 2.55
N GLY A 970 3.29 42.25 3.17
CA GLY A 970 3.96 43.41 3.77
C GLY A 970 5.41 43.66 3.41
N GLY A 971 6.34 43.33 4.31
CA GLY A 971 7.80 43.56 4.10
C GLY A 971 8.39 42.78 2.92
N THR A 972 7.84 41.62 2.56
CA THR A 972 8.26 40.87 1.36
C THR A 972 7.92 41.66 0.10
N CYS A 973 6.70 42.20 0.01
CA CYS A 973 6.25 43.02 -1.12
C CYS A 973 7.08 44.30 -1.27
N ASP A 974 7.38 44.96 -0.15
CA ASP A 974 8.16 46.19 -0.14
C ASP A 974 9.60 45.96 -0.66
N MET A 975 10.21 44.81 -0.34
CA MET A 975 11.53 44.42 -0.87
C MET A 975 11.50 44.09 -2.35
N ILE A 976 10.51 43.32 -2.80
CA ILE A 976 10.38 42.93 -4.23
C ILE A 976 10.20 44.18 -5.08
N ASN A 977 9.27 45.08 -4.71
CA ASN A 977 9.06 46.34 -5.40
C ASN A 977 10.27 47.26 -5.34
N GLY A 978 11.00 47.28 -4.21
CA GLY A 978 12.25 48.04 -4.04
C GLY A 978 13.37 47.59 -5.00
N ALA A 979 13.36 46.34 -5.45
CA ALA A 979 14.25 45.80 -6.47
C ALA A 979 13.77 46.05 -7.89
N GLY A 980 12.60 46.69 -8.09
CA GLY A 980 12.06 47.01 -9.41
C GLY A 980 11.21 45.91 -10.02
N ILE A 981 10.88 44.85 -9.30
CA ILE A 981 10.01 43.73 -9.73
C ILE A 981 8.58 44.08 -9.31
N PRO A 982 7.59 44.06 -10.24
CA PRO A 982 6.20 44.38 -9.89
C PRO A 982 5.59 43.35 -8.95
N ALA A 983 5.14 43.75 -7.77
CA ALA A 983 4.41 42.90 -6.84
C ALA A 983 3.24 43.65 -6.20
N THR A 984 2.10 42.97 -6.10
CA THR A 984 0.90 43.51 -5.46
C THR A 984 0.85 43.10 -3.99
N LYS A 985 0.60 44.07 -3.12
CA LYS A 985 0.56 43.85 -1.67
C LYS A 985 -0.72 43.13 -1.25
N ILE A 986 -0.57 42.06 -0.48
CA ILE A 986 -1.68 41.37 0.18
C ILE A 986 -1.48 41.47 1.70
N PHE A 987 -2.57 41.54 2.44
CA PHE A 987 -2.54 41.65 3.89
C PHE A 987 -2.48 40.27 4.58
N LYS A 988 -1.90 40.24 5.77
CA LYS A 988 -2.10 39.09 6.69
C LYS A 988 -3.51 39.14 7.24
N LEU A 989 -4.07 37.98 7.64
CA LEU A 989 -5.43 37.81 8.14
C LEU A 989 -5.86 38.90 9.15
N GLN A 990 -4.95 39.28 10.05
CA GLN A 990 -5.20 40.28 11.11
C GLN A 990 -5.20 41.73 10.60
N GLN A 991 -4.81 42.00 9.39
CA GLN A 991 -4.66 43.33 8.80
C GLN A 991 -5.86 43.75 7.93
N GLY A 992 -6.82 42.89 7.72
CA GLY A 992 -7.99 43.16 6.90
C GLY A 992 -7.92 42.51 5.50
N ARG A 993 -8.81 42.90 4.58
CA ARG A 993 -8.89 42.39 3.21
C ARG A 993 -8.28 43.38 2.20
N PRO A 994 -7.71 42.94 1.06
CA PRO A 994 -7.51 41.52 0.66
C PRO A 994 -6.42 40.87 1.47
N ASN A 995 -6.65 39.64 1.92
CA ASN A 995 -5.72 38.90 2.75
C ASN A 995 -5.50 37.46 2.23
N VAL A 996 -4.46 36.83 2.78
CA VAL A 996 -4.13 35.44 2.50
C VAL A 996 -5.24 34.54 3.04
#